data_2a1bd2e6ccdbb274e894da8efed662f8
#
_entry.id   2a1bd2e6ccdbb274e894da8efed662f8
#
_cell.length_a   1.000
_cell.length_b   1.000
_cell.length_c   1.000
_cell.angle_alpha   90.00
_cell.angle_beta   90.00
_cell.angle_gamma   90.00
#
_symmetry.space_group_name_H-M   'P 1'
#
loop_
_entity.id
_entity.type
_entity.pdbx_description
1 polymer ?
#
loop_
_entity_poly.entity_id
_entity_poly.type
_entity_poly.pdbx_seq_one_letter_code
_entity_poly.pdbx_strand_id
1 'polypeptide(L)'
;MKKINIIAILLFLSTAVNCFASGAYYLPDVTGEMSAASYWTKESEVLMSYEEIEKLNEEIISAKGTNMYDLKNQPEVIDGIALNEAIKKSSQADAGYYLGWTYFESAEKATQEDFDKLIENTQNPDAKKEQKVLYGIATKRTELRTFPSPVAIWDDPADSDLDYQYLVGVRVNEPVVITSKSKDGKYYLAKNICCSGWIPADAVAICSDKEEWISVWDIKHDDALVVWGDKVFLESSVVGKETSDLMLTMGTVLELAKDVNPDELVDNRAAYNNFVVWVPVRNDDGTYSKKKALISEHKKVHKGYMMLTKENISKVAFSALGNTYGWGGGLYSDDCSGYMRNVYKCFDMELARNTTWQSSMPMAKVDMQYMAKEEKIKFFDALPFGTILYFNGHEMMYLGAENGKYYVISAVGTIMQPENPTVRQRIRSTIINTLDVKRANGNTWFDEITLALVPYFGINENALPEYDWYHGGVAYCLKNKIMQGDENKFFNPTKNITWAEVLQMLYNMEEVKPEYALEDDAPWYARAVRWAEENMLICENDKGFNPNSQITREQLASLFYLYAKFKGYDVSVGEETNILSYDDAFDISEYAIPAMQYIIGAGIIKGKTISTVNPKDSTTRAEIAVIIERFIGCKSN
;
A
#
# COMPACT_ATOMS: atom_id res chain seq x y z
N MET A 1 -14.75 63.40 -55.28
CA MET A 1 -15.40 62.25 -54.71
C MET A 1 -14.27 61.18 -54.42
N LYS A 2 -13.78 61.12 -53.21
CA LYS A 2 -12.78 60.15 -52.76
C LYS A 2 -13.51 59.05 -52.02
N LYS A 3 -13.41 57.80 -52.51
CA LYS A 3 -13.91 56.63 -51.83
C LYS A 3 -12.97 56.30 -50.66
N ILE A 4 -13.49 56.32 -49.46
CA ILE A 4 -12.82 55.85 -48.25
C ILE A 4 -13.10 54.35 -48.16
N ASN A 5 -12.07 53.53 -48.33
CA ASN A 5 -12.13 52.11 -48.03
C ASN A 5 -11.97 51.90 -46.52
N ILE A 6 -13.03 51.50 -45.86
CA ILE A 6 -13.01 51.06 -44.47
C ILE A 6 -12.60 49.59 -44.48
N ILE A 7 -11.36 49.33 -44.11
CA ILE A 7 -10.89 47.96 -43.80
C ILE A 7 -11.39 47.67 -42.39
N ALA A 8 -12.44 46.87 -42.30
CA ALA A 8 -12.86 46.30 -41.03
C ALA A 8 -11.84 45.20 -40.62
N ILE A 9 -11.00 45.52 -39.65
CA ILE A 9 -10.18 44.54 -38.95
C ILE A 9 -11.14 43.78 -38.03
N LEU A 10 -11.57 42.59 -38.45
CA LEU A 10 -12.19 41.62 -37.58
C LEU A 10 -11.09 41.05 -36.67
N LEU A 11 -10.97 41.61 -35.47
CA LEU A 11 -10.35 40.94 -34.34
C LEU A 11 -11.22 39.73 -33.99
N PHE A 12 -10.83 38.55 -34.44
CA PHE A 12 -11.29 37.31 -33.82
C PHE A 12 -10.68 37.24 -32.42
N LEU A 13 -11.40 37.80 -31.43
CA LEU A 13 -11.29 37.32 -30.07
C LEU A 13 -11.82 35.87 -30.11
N SER A 14 -10.93 34.90 -30.21
CA SER A 14 -11.24 33.53 -29.86
C SER A 14 -11.42 33.48 -28.33
N THR A 15 -12.57 33.94 -27.87
CA THR A 15 -13.09 33.40 -26.61
C THR A 15 -13.27 31.93 -26.90
N ALA A 16 -12.37 31.10 -26.36
CA ALA A 16 -12.62 29.68 -26.22
C ALA A 16 -13.90 29.56 -25.36
N VAL A 17 -15.05 29.55 -26.03
CA VAL A 17 -16.26 29.02 -25.43
C VAL A 17 -15.90 27.56 -25.19
N ASN A 18 -15.53 27.24 -23.95
CA ASN A 18 -15.53 25.86 -23.51
C ASN A 18 -16.96 25.38 -23.71
N CYS A 19 -17.23 24.83 -24.90
CA CYS A 19 -18.42 24.05 -25.16
C CYS A 19 -18.26 22.85 -24.26
N PHE A 20 -18.85 22.89 -23.07
CA PHE A 20 -18.99 21.72 -22.22
C PHE A 20 -19.86 20.74 -22.99
N ALA A 21 -19.23 19.85 -23.75
CA ALA A 21 -19.92 18.72 -24.33
C ALA A 21 -20.54 17.93 -23.17
N SER A 22 -21.80 17.58 -23.27
CA SER A 22 -22.48 16.66 -22.35
C SER A 22 -21.84 15.28 -22.50
N GLY A 23 -20.83 14.97 -21.69
CA GLY A 23 -20.09 13.70 -21.72
C GLY A 23 -19.31 13.47 -20.42
N ALA A 24 -18.72 12.32 -20.29
CA ALA A 24 -17.83 12.03 -19.18
C ALA A 24 -16.56 12.90 -19.27
N TYR A 25 -16.08 13.35 -18.12
CA TYR A 25 -14.84 14.14 -18.01
C TYR A 25 -13.70 13.22 -17.61
N TYR A 26 -12.51 13.50 -18.14
CA TYR A 26 -11.31 12.71 -17.90
C TYR A 26 -10.19 13.63 -17.41
N LEU A 27 -9.28 13.08 -16.62
CA LEU A 27 -8.05 13.77 -16.28
C LEU A 27 -7.16 13.94 -17.52
N PRO A 28 -6.21 14.88 -17.50
CA PRO A 28 -5.27 15.07 -18.61
C PRO A 28 -4.63 13.74 -19.05
N ASP A 29 -4.45 13.58 -20.35
CA ASP A 29 -3.87 12.41 -20.99
C ASP A 29 -4.72 11.11 -20.91
N VAL A 30 -5.90 11.16 -20.32
CA VAL A 30 -6.87 10.06 -20.32
C VAL A 30 -7.94 10.32 -21.37
N THR A 31 -8.25 9.31 -22.20
CA THR A 31 -9.28 9.39 -23.23
C THR A 31 -10.49 8.52 -22.88
N GLY A 32 -11.63 8.76 -23.53
CA GLY A 32 -12.83 7.93 -23.35
C GLY A 32 -12.62 6.46 -23.71
N GLU A 33 -11.77 6.17 -24.69
CA GLU A 33 -11.45 4.80 -25.09
C GLU A 33 -10.72 4.02 -23.97
N MET A 34 -9.87 4.72 -23.21
CA MET A 34 -9.15 4.17 -22.05
C MET A 34 -10.08 3.70 -20.93
N SER A 35 -11.34 4.14 -20.91
CA SER A 35 -12.37 3.68 -19.96
C SER A 35 -12.91 2.28 -20.28
N ALA A 36 -12.55 1.70 -21.40
CA ALA A 36 -12.92 0.33 -21.74
C ALA A 36 -11.86 -0.65 -21.18
N ALA A 37 -12.30 -1.65 -20.40
CA ALA A 37 -11.42 -2.68 -19.86
C ALA A 37 -10.55 -3.36 -20.93
N SER A 38 -11.13 -3.64 -22.10
CA SER A 38 -10.46 -4.27 -23.25
C SER A 38 -9.44 -3.38 -23.97
N TYR A 39 -9.34 -2.10 -23.62
CA TYR A 39 -8.32 -1.20 -24.14
C TYR A 39 -6.93 -1.59 -23.62
N TRP A 40 -6.83 -1.93 -22.33
CA TRP A 40 -5.57 -2.16 -21.65
C TRP A 40 -5.01 -3.56 -21.82
N THR A 41 -5.88 -4.56 -21.88
CA THR A 41 -5.46 -5.95 -22.07
C THR A 41 -6.60 -6.83 -22.60
N LYS A 42 -6.21 -7.86 -23.36
CA LYS A 42 -7.08 -8.95 -23.82
C LYS A 42 -6.44 -10.31 -23.52
N GLU A 43 -5.40 -10.31 -22.68
CA GLU A 43 -4.66 -11.52 -22.33
C GLU A 43 -5.49 -12.39 -21.38
N SER A 44 -5.85 -13.58 -21.86
CA SER A 44 -6.69 -14.56 -21.17
C SER A 44 -5.89 -15.75 -20.62
N GLU A 45 -4.57 -15.70 -20.68
CA GLU A 45 -3.72 -16.71 -20.04
C GLU A 45 -3.94 -16.71 -18.53
N VAL A 46 -4.05 -17.91 -17.96
CA VAL A 46 -4.23 -18.08 -16.51
C VAL A 46 -2.94 -17.79 -15.82
N LEU A 47 -2.96 -16.82 -14.91
CA LEU A 47 -1.78 -16.36 -14.16
C LEU A 47 -1.49 -17.25 -12.95
N MET A 48 -2.52 -17.77 -12.29
CA MET A 48 -2.46 -18.72 -11.18
C MET A 48 -3.66 -19.67 -11.23
N SER A 49 -3.44 -20.93 -10.83
CA SER A 49 -4.51 -21.88 -10.55
C SER A 49 -5.19 -21.59 -9.23
N TYR A 50 -6.35 -22.20 -8.98
CA TYR A 50 -7.05 -22.04 -7.70
C TYR A 50 -6.26 -22.64 -6.52
N GLU A 51 -5.54 -23.74 -6.74
CA GLU A 51 -4.69 -24.36 -5.71
C GLU A 51 -3.50 -23.45 -5.33
N GLU A 52 -2.92 -22.74 -6.31
CA GLU A 52 -1.86 -21.76 -6.04
C GLU A 52 -2.39 -20.56 -5.26
N ILE A 53 -3.62 -20.10 -5.57
CA ILE A 53 -4.27 -19.01 -4.84
C ILE A 53 -4.61 -19.43 -3.41
N GLU A 54 -5.15 -20.63 -3.21
CA GLU A 54 -5.45 -21.18 -1.88
C GLU A 54 -4.19 -21.22 -1.01
N LYS A 55 -3.09 -21.76 -1.55
CA LYS A 55 -1.78 -21.76 -0.87
C LYS A 55 -1.27 -20.36 -0.55
N LEU A 56 -1.40 -19.43 -1.50
CA LEU A 56 -1.00 -18.04 -1.28
C LEU A 56 -1.83 -17.40 -0.16
N ASN A 57 -3.14 -17.67 -0.09
CA ASN A 57 -4.01 -17.18 0.98
C ASN A 57 -3.54 -17.66 2.36
N GLU A 58 -3.15 -18.95 2.49
CA GLU A 58 -2.57 -19.48 3.74
C GLU A 58 -1.28 -18.75 4.12
N GLU A 59 -0.40 -18.49 3.15
CA GLU A 59 0.84 -17.75 3.34
C GLU A 59 0.56 -16.28 3.77
N ILE A 60 -0.40 -15.60 3.16
CA ILE A 60 -0.80 -14.22 3.50
C ILE A 60 -1.37 -14.16 4.93
N ILE A 61 -2.27 -15.09 5.28
CA ILE A 61 -2.91 -15.13 6.59
C ILE A 61 -1.88 -15.37 7.70
N SER A 62 -0.86 -16.21 7.43
CA SER A 62 0.19 -16.55 8.40
C SER A 62 1.35 -15.54 8.45
N ALA A 63 1.49 -14.69 7.45
CA ALA A 63 2.63 -13.78 7.33
C ALA A 63 2.60 -12.66 8.39
N LYS A 64 3.77 -12.36 8.93
CA LYS A 64 3.92 -11.21 9.86
C LYS A 64 3.72 -9.89 9.13
N GLY A 65 2.97 -8.98 9.73
CA GLY A 65 2.75 -7.62 9.22
C GLY A 65 1.52 -7.46 8.33
N THR A 66 0.82 -8.54 7.98
CA THR A 66 -0.44 -8.48 7.21
C THR A 66 -1.65 -8.17 8.08
N ASN A 67 -1.56 -8.43 9.38
CA ASN A 67 -2.65 -8.30 10.35
C ASN A 67 -3.93 -9.06 9.92
N MET A 68 -3.74 -10.20 9.27
CA MET A 68 -4.82 -11.10 8.87
C MET A 68 -5.15 -12.08 9.99
N TYR A 69 -6.37 -12.58 10.00
CA TYR A 69 -6.87 -13.51 11.01
C TYR A 69 -7.24 -14.85 10.38
N ASP A 70 -6.68 -15.93 10.89
CA ASP A 70 -7.18 -17.26 10.62
C ASP A 70 -8.47 -17.47 11.42
N LEU A 71 -9.60 -17.23 10.76
CA LEU A 71 -10.91 -17.28 11.41
C LEU A 71 -11.28 -18.70 11.86
N LYS A 72 -10.87 -19.74 11.11
CA LYS A 72 -11.16 -21.13 11.43
C LYS A 72 -10.46 -21.59 12.71
N ASN A 73 -9.32 -20.99 13.05
CA ASN A 73 -8.48 -21.34 14.19
C ASN A 73 -8.49 -20.31 15.32
N GLN A 74 -9.50 -19.42 15.39
CA GLN A 74 -9.69 -18.55 16.53
C GLN A 74 -10.07 -19.35 17.80
N PRO A 75 -9.62 -18.88 19.00
CA PRO A 75 -10.03 -19.49 20.27
C PRO A 75 -11.54 -19.48 20.46
N GLU A 76 -12.11 -20.61 20.86
CA GLU A 76 -13.56 -20.74 21.09
C GLU A 76 -14.00 -20.16 22.44
N VAL A 77 -13.05 -20.08 23.39
CA VAL A 77 -13.25 -19.50 24.72
C VAL A 77 -12.14 -18.48 24.97
N ILE A 78 -12.51 -17.33 25.49
CA ILE A 78 -11.61 -16.21 25.79
C ILE A 78 -11.83 -15.72 27.22
N ASP A 79 -10.86 -14.99 27.77
CA ASP A 79 -11.07 -14.23 29.00
C ASP A 79 -11.77 -12.90 28.65
N GLY A 80 -13.11 -12.88 28.78
CA GLY A 80 -13.92 -11.71 28.45
C GLY A 80 -13.69 -10.53 29.40
N ILE A 81 -13.25 -10.77 30.66
CA ILE A 81 -12.92 -9.69 31.59
C ILE A 81 -11.62 -9.01 31.16
N ALA A 82 -10.59 -9.80 30.89
CA ALA A 82 -9.31 -9.26 30.37
C ALA A 82 -9.50 -8.56 29.03
N LEU A 83 -10.33 -9.09 28.14
CA LEU A 83 -10.69 -8.45 26.89
C LEU A 83 -11.38 -7.10 27.13
N ASN A 84 -12.32 -7.01 28.05
CA ASN A 84 -13.06 -5.78 28.36
C ASN A 84 -12.10 -4.66 28.83
N GLU A 85 -11.12 -4.99 29.67
CA GLU A 85 -10.08 -4.04 30.08
C GLU A 85 -9.16 -3.61 28.91
N ALA A 86 -8.79 -4.55 28.04
CA ALA A 86 -8.00 -4.26 26.85
C ALA A 86 -8.75 -3.34 25.89
N ILE A 87 -10.05 -3.59 25.65
CA ILE A 87 -10.94 -2.74 24.84
C ILE A 87 -10.98 -1.33 25.40
N LYS A 88 -11.19 -1.18 26.71
CA LYS A 88 -11.24 0.14 27.35
C LYS A 88 -9.95 0.92 27.11
N LYS A 89 -8.79 0.28 27.27
CA LYS A 89 -7.50 0.90 27.06
C LYS A 89 -7.27 1.31 25.59
N SER A 90 -7.59 0.44 24.63
CA SER A 90 -7.47 0.78 23.21
C SER A 90 -8.42 1.91 22.82
N SER A 91 -9.67 1.86 23.27
CA SER A 91 -10.66 2.91 22.99
C SER A 91 -10.27 4.27 23.59
N GLN A 92 -9.56 4.29 24.72
CA GLN A 92 -8.99 5.52 25.26
C GLN A 92 -7.88 6.08 24.38
N ALA A 93 -7.04 5.21 23.81
CA ALA A 93 -6.00 5.63 22.88
C ALA A 93 -6.63 6.17 21.57
N ASP A 94 -7.64 5.49 21.03
CA ASP A 94 -8.36 5.94 19.83
C ASP A 94 -9.05 7.29 20.08
N ALA A 95 -9.72 7.46 21.23
CA ALA A 95 -10.32 8.73 21.62
C ALA A 95 -9.29 9.85 21.70
N GLY A 96 -8.11 9.58 22.28
CA GLY A 96 -6.98 10.53 22.34
C GLY A 96 -6.48 10.95 20.95
N TYR A 97 -6.50 10.04 19.97
CA TYR A 97 -6.13 10.35 18.60
C TYR A 97 -7.12 11.31 17.93
N TYR A 98 -8.41 11.08 18.12
CA TYR A 98 -9.46 11.89 17.51
C TYR A 98 -9.71 13.22 18.24
N LEU A 99 -9.41 13.29 19.53
CA LEU A 99 -9.67 14.48 20.36
C LEU A 99 -8.85 15.68 19.83
N GLY A 100 -9.49 16.78 19.68
CA GLY A 100 -8.82 18.04 19.39
C GLY A 100 -8.85 18.48 17.91
N TRP A 101 -8.97 17.54 16.96
CA TRP A 101 -9.09 17.88 15.53
C TRP A 101 -10.34 17.31 14.86
N THR A 102 -10.99 16.35 15.47
CA THR A 102 -12.14 15.64 14.91
C THR A 102 -13.46 16.28 15.32
N TYR A 103 -14.49 16.19 14.48
CA TYR A 103 -15.82 16.72 14.68
C TYR A 103 -16.86 15.61 14.64
N PHE A 104 -17.96 15.77 15.40
CA PHE A 104 -19.15 14.92 15.28
C PHE A 104 -20.14 15.45 14.23
N GLU A 105 -21.23 14.71 13.96
CA GLU A 105 -22.29 15.07 12.98
C GLU A 105 -22.88 16.47 13.16
N SER A 106 -22.81 17.05 14.37
CA SER A 106 -23.22 18.43 14.64
C SER A 106 -22.31 19.49 13.99
N ALA A 107 -21.19 19.08 13.39
CA ALA A 107 -20.08 19.94 12.96
C ALA A 107 -19.39 20.68 14.13
N GLU A 108 -19.66 20.26 15.37
CA GLU A 108 -18.97 20.74 16.56
C GLU A 108 -17.76 19.85 16.86
N LYS A 109 -16.74 20.45 17.45
CA LYS A 109 -15.55 19.70 17.84
C LYS A 109 -15.87 18.69 18.94
N ALA A 110 -15.45 17.43 18.74
CA ALA A 110 -15.67 16.38 19.72
C ALA A 110 -15.00 16.71 21.07
N THR A 111 -15.73 16.54 22.15
CA THR A 111 -15.26 16.77 23.51
C THR A 111 -14.80 15.47 24.18
N GLN A 112 -14.08 15.58 25.30
CA GLN A 112 -13.74 14.42 26.13
C GLN A 112 -15.01 13.69 26.63
N GLU A 113 -16.06 14.43 26.97
CA GLU A 113 -17.33 13.84 27.43
C GLU A 113 -17.99 12.98 26.34
N ASP A 114 -17.90 13.39 25.09
CA ASP A 114 -18.42 12.61 23.96
C ASP A 114 -17.66 11.29 23.83
N PHE A 115 -16.33 11.33 23.89
CA PHE A 115 -15.54 10.10 23.85
C PHE A 115 -15.71 9.23 25.09
N ASP A 116 -15.88 9.81 26.28
CA ASP A 116 -16.16 9.04 27.50
C ASP A 116 -17.44 8.21 27.36
N LYS A 117 -18.49 8.76 26.72
CA LYS A 117 -19.73 8.03 26.40
C LYS A 117 -19.50 6.88 25.40
N LEU A 118 -18.69 7.13 24.35
CA LEU A 118 -18.31 6.10 23.38
C LEU A 118 -17.54 4.96 24.06
N ILE A 119 -16.54 5.30 24.88
CA ILE A 119 -15.72 4.34 25.63
C ILE A 119 -16.60 3.54 26.63
N GLU A 120 -17.51 4.20 27.32
CA GLU A 120 -18.45 3.50 28.21
C GLU A 120 -19.29 2.47 27.45
N ASN A 121 -19.75 2.79 26.24
CA ASN A 121 -20.52 1.86 25.42
C ASN A 121 -19.71 0.66 24.90
N THR A 122 -18.37 0.74 24.89
CA THR A 122 -17.51 -0.41 24.53
C THR A 122 -17.50 -1.52 25.59
N GLN A 123 -17.99 -1.25 26.81
CA GLN A 123 -17.87 -2.16 27.94
C GLN A 123 -19.00 -3.16 27.97
N ASN A 124 -18.71 -4.44 27.89
CA ASN A 124 -19.69 -5.52 28.03
C ASN A 124 -19.99 -5.75 29.50
N PRO A 125 -21.25 -5.49 29.98
CA PRO A 125 -21.58 -5.68 31.38
C PRO A 125 -21.66 -7.16 31.79
N ASP A 126 -21.77 -8.07 30.82
CA ASP A 126 -21.93 -9.52 31.05
C ASP A 126 -20.61 -10.28 30.82
N ALA A 127 -19.45 -9.57 30.70
CA ALA A 127 -18.17 -10.18 30.50
C ALA A 127 -17.79 -11.20 31.59
N LYS A 128 -17.31 -12.37 31.17
CA LYS A 128 -16.94 -13.49 32.06
C LYS A 128 -15.51 -13.93 31.79
N LYS A 129 -14.86 -14.52 32.82
CA LYS A 129 -13.50 -15.05 32.69
C LYS A 129 -13.41 -16.15 31.62
N GLU A 130 -14.41 -17.01 31.55
CA GLU A 130 -14.57 -18.00 30.47
C GLU A 130 -15.80 -17.62 29.66
N GLN A 131 -15.54 -16.93 28.55
CA GLN A 131 -16.58 -16.44 27.63
C GLN A 131 -16.41 -17.16 26.29
N LYS A 132 -17.48 -17.84 25.87
CA LYS A 132 -17.53 -18.42 24.52
C LYS A 132 -17.64 -17.30 23.50
N VAL A 133 -16.93 -17.46 22.40
CA VAL A 133 -17.11 -16.61 21.21
C VAL A 133 -18.40 -17.03 20.50
N LEU A 134 -18.96 -16.12 19.69
CA LEU A 134 -20.09 -16.42 18.82
C LEU A 134 -19.64 -16.36 17.36
N TYR A 135 -20.31 -17.12 16.54
CA TYR A 135 -20.04 -17.22 15.10
C TYR A 135 -21.17 -16.54 14.34
N GLY A 136 -20.84 -15.48 13.62
CA GLY A 136 -21.81 -14.64 12.93
C GLY A 136 -21.59 -14.61 11.42
N ILE A 137 -22.69 -14.38 10.69
CA ILE A 137 -22.70 -14.14 9.25
C ILE A 137 -23.37 -12.80 9.00
N ALA A 138 -22.74 -11.94 8.19
CA ALA A 138 -23.36 -10.68 7.78
C ALA A 138 -24.53 -10.92 6.81
N THR A 139 -25.68 -10.35 7.12
CA THR A 139 -26.92 -10.53 6.34
C THR A 139 -27.25 -9.34 5.43
N LYS A 140 -26.55 -8.23 5.62
CA LYS A 140 -26.60 -7.03 4.77
C LYS A 140 -25.22 -6.40 4.69
N ARG A 141 -24.98 -5.58 3.66
CA ARG A 141 -23.74 -4.78 3.57
C ARG A 141 -23.67 -3.83 4.76
N THR A 142 -22.60 -3.91 5.51
CA THR A 142 -22.35 -3.15 6.74
C THR A 142 -20.86 -2.86 6.90
N GLU A 143 -20.43 -2.28 8.02
CA GLU A 143 -19.05 -1.90 8.30
C GLU A 143 -18.60 -2.33 9.69
N LEU A 144 -17.31 -2.62 9.83
CA LEU A 144 -16.62 -2.59 11.12
C LEU A 144 -16.25 -1.13 11.45
N ARG A 145 -16.44 -0.73 12.70
CA ARG A 145 -16.25 0.64 13.20
C ARG A 145 -15.32 0.66 14.41
N THR A 146 -14.68 1.82 14.64
CA THR A 146 -13.78 2.03 15.79
C THR A 146 -14.56 2.00 17.12
N PHE A 147 -15.73 2.64 17.16
CA PHE A 147 -16.61 2.68 18.35
C PHE A 147 -17.98 2.07 18.05
N PRO A 148 -18.67 1.50 19.07
CA PRO A 148 -20.03 0.96 18.92
C PRO A 148 -21.06 2.10 18.90
N SER A 149 -21.05 2.87 17.83
CA SER A 149 -21.91 4.06 17.67
C SER A 149 -22.18 4.34 16.18
N PRO A 150 -23.38 4.80 15.82
CA PRO A 150 -23.68 5.27 14.48
C PRO A 150 -23.12 6.68 14.20
N VAL A 151 -22.66 7.39 15.23
CA VAL A 151 -22.18 8.78 15.09
C VAL A 151 -20.95 8.82 14.21
N ALA A 152 -20.94 9.66 13.19
CA ALA A 152 -19.80 9.89 12.33
C ALA A 152 -18.75 10.78 13.02
N ILE A 153 -17.47 10.52 12.71
CA ILE A 153 -16.35 11.32 13.16
C ILE A 153 -15.56 11.73 11.92
N TRP A 154 -15.37 13.02 11.70
CA TRP A 154 -14.58 13.56 10.57
C TRP A 154 -13.67 14.70 11.01
N ASP A 155 -12.60 14.91 10.29
CA ASP A 155 -11.57 15.92 10.60
C ASP A 155 -11.90 17.33 10.11
N ASP A 156 -12.75 17.42 9.08
CA ASP A 156 -13.21 18.68 8.49
C ASP A 156 -14.74 18.63 8.33
N PRO A 157 -15.51 19.50 8.99
CA PRO A 157 -16.96 19.53 8.83
C PRO A 157 -17.41 19.84 7.40
N ALA A 158 -16.53 20.42 6.57
CA ALA A 158 -16.79 20.60 5.14
C ALA A 158 -16.52 19.34 4.31
N ASP A 159 -16.02 18.26 4.91
CA ASP A 159 -15.71 16.97 4.27
C ASP A 159 -16.36 15.78 4.99
N SER A 160 -17.67 15.86 5.16
CA SER A 160 -18.49 14.87 5.87
C SER A 160 -18.60 13.49 5.17
N ASP A 161 -18.04 13.34 3.97
CA ASP A 161 -18.01 12.05 3.25
C ASP A 161 -17.01 11.04 3.85
N LEU A 162 -16.09 11.51 4.70
CA LEU A 162 -15.05 10.69 5.33
C LEU A 162 -15.35 10.40 6.80
N ASP A 163 -16.26 9.47 7.09
CA ASP A 163 -16.42 9.00 8.46
C ASP A 163 -15.22 8.16 8.88
N TYR A 164 -14.34 8.71 9.72
CA TYR A 164 -13.10 8.04 10.19
C TYR A 164 -13.37 6.89 11.17
N GLN A 165 -14.60 6.67 11.59
CA GLN A 165 -14.97 5.48 12.35
C GLN A 165 -14.99 4.21 11.48
N TYR A 166 -15.15 4.32 10.17
CA TYR A 166 -15.16 3.16 9.29
C TYR A 166 -13.78 2.54 9.16
N LEU A 167 -13.68 1.26 9.48
CA LEU A 167 -12.45 0.46 9.39
C LEU A 167 -12.43 -0.39 8.12
N VAL A 168 -13.53 -1.12 7.87
CA VAL A 168 -13.67 -1.97 6.68
C VAL A 168 -15.15 -2.23 6.38
N GLY A 169 -15.48 -2.27 5.10
CA GLY A 169 -16.78 -2.76 4.64
C GLY A 169 -16.89 -4.28 4.78
N VAL A 170 -18.04 -4.75 5.27
CA VAL A 170 -18.38 -6.17 5.43
C VAL A 170 -19.47 -6.52 4.43
N ARG A 171 -19.22 -7.51 3.57
CA ARG A 171 -20.14 -7.96 2.53
C ARG A 171 -21.23 -8.88 3.08
N VAL A 172 -22.31 -9.03 2.33
CA VAL A 172 -23.28 -10.10 2.61
C VAL A 172 -22.58 -11.46 2.57
N ASN A 173 -22.95 -12.35 3.47
CA ASN A 173 -22.37 -13.68 3.66
C ASN A 173 -20.90 -13.68 4.16
N GLU A 174 -20.33 -12.54 4.54
CA GLU A 174 -18.99 -12.49 5.11
C GLU A 174 -19.00 -12.97 6.56
N PRO A 175 -18.10 -13.90 6.94
CA PRO A 175 -18.05 -14.46 8.29
C PRO A 175 -17.40 -13.49 9.27
N VAL A 176 -17.88 -13.52 10.51
CA VAL A 176 -17.29 -12.82 11.64
C VAL A 176 -17.24 -13.71 12.89
N VAL A 177 -16.15 -13.57 13.66
CA VAL A 177 -16.01 -14.15 15.00
C VAL A 177 -16.27 -13.06 16.02
N ILE A 178 -17.31 -13.21 16.83
CA ILE A 178 -17.76 -12.23 17.80
C ILE A 178 -17.15 -12.53 19.17
N THR A 179 -16.46 -11.57 19.73
CA THR A 179 -15.74 -11.71 21.00
C THR A 179 -16.36 -10.91 22.15
N SER A 180 -17.19 -9.90 21.86
CA SER A 180 -17.87 -9.09 22.87
C SER A 180 -19.13 -8.44 22.30
N LYS A 181 -19.89 -7.78 23.15
CA LYS A 181 -21.03 -6.92 22.79
C LYS A 181 -20.90 -5.55 23.46
N SER A 182 -21.47 -4.51 22.86
CA SER A 182 -21.55 -3.19 23.46
C SER A 182 -22.47 -3.18 24.69
N LYS A 183 -22.31 -2.16 25.54
CA LYS A 183 -23.14 -1.98 26.75
C LYS A 183 -24.63 -1.90 26.44
N ASP A 184 -24.99 -1.21 25.36
CA ASP A 184 -26.37 -1.07 24.88
C ASP A 184 -26.87 -2.28 24.06
N GLY A 185 -26.00 -3.26 23.78
CA GLY A 185 -26.32 -4.48 23.03
C GLY A 185 -26.55 -4.27 21.54
N LYS A 186 -26.33 -3.07 20.99
CA LYS A 186 -26.58 -2.75 19.58
C LYS A 186 -25.42 -3.09 18.65
N TYR A 187 -24.25 -3.38 19.20
CA TYR A 187 -23.06 -3.72 18.46
C TYR A 187 -22.38 -4.96 19.03
N TYR A 188 -21.72 -5.71 18.14
CA TYR A 188 -20.79 -6.76 18.50
C TYR A 188 -19.36 -6.32 18.21
N LEU A 189 -18.42 -6.64 19.10
CA LEU A 189 -17.00 -6.60 18.77
C LEU A 189 -16.66 -7.87 17.97
N ALA A 190 -16.31 -7.71 16.73
CA ALA A 190 -16.17 -8.80 15.78
C ALA A 190 -14.85 -8.71 15.01
N LYS A 191 -14.37 -9.87 14.57
CA LYS A 191 -13.24 -10.00 13.63
C LYS A 191 -13.74 -10.62 12.35
N ASN A 192 -13.42 -10.01 11.20
CA ASN A 192 -13.41 -10.70 9.91
C ASN A 192 -11.97 -11.09 9.56
N ILE A 193 -11.74 -11.60 8.36
CA ILE A 193 -10.42 -12.10 7.94
C ILE A 193 -9.30 -11.05 7.99
N CYS A 194 -9.60 -9.76 7.89
CA CYS A 194 -8.58 -8.70 7.75
C CYS A 194 -8.73 -7.53 8.73
N CYS A 195 -9.73 -7.54 9.61
CA CYS A 195 -9.99 -6.42 10.51
C CYS A 195 -10.72 -6.86 11.78
N SER A 196 -10.58 -6.08 12.86
CA SER A 196 -11.36 -6.20 14.08
C SER A 196 -11.99 -4.85 14.42
N GLY A 197 -13.26 -4.84 14.79
CA GLY A 197 -14.00 -3.61 15.11
C GLY A 197 -15.44 -3.90 15.54
N TRP A 198 -16.21 -2.85 15.74
CA TRP A 198 -17.61 -2.92 16.14
C TRP A 198 -18.54 -3.00 14.93
N ILE A 199 -19.39 -4.02 14.87
CA ILE A 199 -20.38 -4.26 13.82
C ILE A 199 -21.79 -4.11 14.39
N PRO A 200 -22.74 -3.47 13.69
CA PRO A 200 -24.15 -3.43 14.12
C PRO A 200 -24.72 -4.83 14.30
N ALA A 201 -25.30 -5.11 15.48
CA ALA A 201 -25.83 -6.42 15.82
C ALA A 201 -27.00 -6.85 14.91
N ASP A 202 -27.76 -5.89 14.40
CA ASP A 202 -28.87 -6.13 13.47
C ASP A 202 -28.43 -6.51 12.05
N ALA A 203 -27.15 -6.36 11.76
CA ALA A 203 -26.57 -6.74 10.47
C ALA A 203 -25.96 -8.15 10.47
N VAL A 204 -25.96 -8.84 11.62
CA VAL A 204 -25.30 -10.14 11.80
C VAL A 204 -26.28 -11.17 12.33
N ALA A 205 -26.36 -12.33 11.68
CA ALA A 205 -27.09 -13.51 12.17
C ALA A 205 -26.11 -14.47 12.87
N ILE A 206 -26.50 -15.02 14.02
CA ILE A 206 -25.68 -15.92 14.85
C ILE A 206 -25.98 -17.37 14.49
N CYS A 207 -24.94 -18.09 14.03
CA CYS A 207 -25.00 -19.52 13.79
C CYS A 207 -25.06 -20.31 15.11
N SER A 208 -25.64 -21.51 15.08
CA SER A 208 -25.79 -22.39 16.24
C SER A 208 -24.44 -22.83 16.82
N ASP A 209 -23.48 -23.07 15.93
CA ASP A 209 -22.13 -23.54 16.26
C ASP A 209 -21.13 -23.18 15.12
N LYS A 210 -19.89 -23.60 15.31
CA LYS A 210 -18.80 -23.37 14.37
C LYS A 210 -18.94 -24.18 13.08
N GLU A 211 -19.51 -25.36 13.13
CA GLU A 211 -19.69 -26.25 11.97
C GLU A 211 -20.72 -25.66 11.01
N GLU A 212 -21.88 -25.24 11.53
CA GLU A 212 -22.87 -24.50 10.73
C GLU A 212 -22.23 -23.26 10.10
N TRP A 213 -21.56 -22.45 10.92
CA TRP A 213 -20.92 -21.22 10.47
C TRP A 213 -19.91 -21.45 9.31
N ILE A 214 -19.00 -22.44 9.43
CA ILE A 214 -18.05 -22.79 8.37
C ILE A 214 -18.80 -23.20 7.10
N SER A 215 -19.86 -24.01 7.22
CA SER A 215 -20.64 -24.49 6.08
C SER A 215 -21.33 -23.39 5.27
N VAL A 216 -21.52 -22.21 5.85
CA VAL A 216 -22.20 -21.07 5.20
C VAL A 216 -21.26 -20.28 4.30
N TRP A 217 -20.02 -20.11 4.67
CA TRP A 217 -19.10 -19.22 3.97
C TRP A 217 -17.90 -19.90 3.30
N ASP A 218 -17.53 -21.10 3.75
CA ASP A 218 -16.46 -21.91 3.16
C ASP A 218 -17.00 -22.69 1.95
N ILE A 219 -17.45 -21.92 0.95
CA ILE A 219 -18.15 -22.42 -0.23
C ILE A 219 -17.14 -22.93 -1.26
N LYS A 220 -17.34 -24.18 -1.69
CA LYS A 220 -16.48 -24.75 -2.74
C LYS A 220 -16.64 -23.97 -4.04
N HIS A 221 -15.56 -23.88 -4.80
CA HIS A 221 -15.49 -23.14 -6.06
C HIS A 221 -16.71 -23.39 -6.97
N ASP A 222 -17.04 -24.64 -7.26
CA ASP A 222 -18.13 -25.01 -8.19
C ASP A 222 -19.54 -24.67 -7.67
N ASP A 223 -19.65 -24.45 -6.36
CA ASP A 223 -20.90 -24.15 -5.66
C ASP A 223 -21.09 -22.65 -5.38
N ALA A 224 -20.10 -21.85 -5.75
CA ALA A 224 -20.12 -20.41 -5.51
C ALA A 224 -20.80 -19.64 -6.63
N LEU A 225 -21.47 -18.54 -6.27
CA LEU A 225 -21.78 -17.42 -7.17
C LEU A 225 -21.03 -16.20 -6.67
N VAL A 226 -20.16 -15.65 -7.49
CA VAL A 226 -19.31 -14.51 -7.16
C VAL A 226 -19.82 -13.24 -7.82
N VAL A 227 -19.99 -12.18 -7.06
CA VAL A 227 -20.35 -10.85 -7.54
C VAL A 227 -19.07 -10.10 -7.95
N TRP A 228 -18.92 -9.79 -9.24
CA TRP A 228 -17.78 -9.04 -9.78
C TRP A 228 -18.11 -7.60 -10.16
N GLY A 229 -19.38 -7.22 -10.10
CA GLY A 229 -19.82 -5.83 -10.26
C GLY A 229 -19.72 -5.06 -8.94
N ASP A 230 -19.53 -3.75 -9.01
CA ASP A 230 -19.43 -2.89 -7.82
C ASP A 230 -20.65 -3.04 -6.90
N LYS A 231 -21.85 -2.83 -7.45
CA LYS A 231 -23.14 -2.99 -6.76
C LYS A 231 -24.09 -3.78 -7.64
N VAL A 232 -24.53 -4.91 -7.14
CA VAL A 232 -25.48 -5.80 -7.80
C VAL A 232 -26.63 -6.05 -6.83
N PHE A 233 -27.85 -6.02 -7.30
CA PHE A 233 -29.04 -6.24 -6.45
C PHE A 233 -29.67 -7.58 -6.78
N LEU A 234 -30.11 -8.31 -5.75
CA LEU A 234 -31.02 -9.44 -5.95
C LEU A 234 -32.30 -8.98 -6.64
N GLU A 235 -33.08 -9.92 -7.16
CA GLU A 235 -34.33 -9.58 -7.79
C GLU A 235 -35.38 -9.11 -6.75
N SER A 236 -36.17 -8.10 -7.14
CA SER A 236 -37.24 -7.58 -6.29
C SER A 236 -38.32 -8.61 -6.03
N SER A 237 -38.80 -8.71 -4.78
CA SER A 237 -39.87 -9.61 -4.37
C SER A 237 -40.79 -8.95 -3.35
N VAL A 238 -42.09 -9.12 -3.53
CA VAL A 238 -43.10 -8.71 -2.52
C VAL A 238 -43.29 -9.75 -1.43
N VAL A 239 -42.85 -10.98 -1.66
CA VAL A 239 -42.97 -12.11 -0.75
C VAL A 239 -41.72 -12.30 0.07
N GLY A 240 -40.55 -12.34 -0.59
CA GLY A 240 -39.23 -12.47 0.03
C GLY A 240 -38.68 -11.12 0.53
N LYS A 241 -39.33 -10.49 1.48
CA LYS A 241 -38.98 -9.13 1.94
C LYS A 241 -37.54 -9.00 2.44
N GLU A 242 -36.99 -10.06 3.01
CA GLU A 242 -35.62 -10.06 3.59
C GLU A 242 -34.53 -10.12 2.52
N THR A 243 -34.87 -10.60 1.32
CA THR A 243 -33.92 -10.77 0.21
C THR A 243 -34.21 -9.82 -0.96
N SER A 244 -35.41 -9.20 -0.99
CA SER A 244 -35.81 -8.27 -2.03
C SER A 244 -34.85 -7.09 -2.15
N ASP A 245 -34.33 -6.85 -3.34
CA ASP A 245 -33.46 -5.73 -3.65
C ASP A 245 -32.21 -5.66 -2.74
N LEU A 246 -31.82 -6.80 -2.14
CA LEU A 246 -30.63 -6.85 -1.29
C LEU A 246 -29.40 -6.50 -2.13
N MET A 247 -28.67 -5.50 -1.69
CA MET A 247 -27.46 -5.04 -2.34
C MET A 247 -26.28 -5.96 -2.01
N LEU A 248 -25.64 -6.45 -3.05
CA LEU A 248 -24.41 -7.24 -3.03
C LEU A 248 -23.29 -6.39 -3.62
N THR A 249 -22.15 -6.31 -2.93
CA THR A 249 -20.98 -5.57 -3.42
C THR A 249 -19.94 -6.50 -3.98
N MET A 250 -19.00 -5.96 -4.76
CA MET A 250 -17.90 -6.70 -5.39
C MET A 250 -17.20 -7.63 -4.38
N GLY A 251 -16.91 -8.86 -4.81
CA GLY A 251 -16.30 -9.88 -3.97
C GLY A 251 -17.28 -10.60 -3.02
N THR A 252 -18.60 -10.31 -3.07
CA THR A 252 -19.60 -11.11 -2.36
C THR A 252 -19.68 -12.51 -2.99
N VAL A 253 -19.69 -13.54 -2.13
CA VAL A 253 -19.80 -14.96 -2.52
C VAL A 253 -21.02 -15.54 -1.87
N LEU A 254 -21.92 -16.13 -2.67
CA LEU A 254 -23.12 -16.82 -2.22
C LEU A 254 -23.10 -18.27 -2.67
N GLU A 255 -23.72 -19.17 -1.90
CA GLU A 255 -23.88 -20.56 -2.27
C GLU A 255 -24.97 -20.69 -3.34
N LEU A 256 -24.68 -21.38 -4.44
CA LEU A 256 -25.67 -21.79 -5.44
C LEU A 256 -26.59 -22.87 -4.86
N ALA A 257 -27.90 -22.71 -5.02
CA ALA A 257 -28.83 -23.76 -4.64
C ALA A 257 -28.70 -24.93 -5.64
N LYS A 258 -28.41 -26.12 -5.09
CA LYS A 258 -28.36 -27.38 -5.85
C LYS A 258 -29.77 -27.95 -6.03
N ASP A 259 -29.95 -28.74 -7.06
CA ASP A 259 -31.16 -29.52 -7.32
C ASP A 259 -32.45 -28.64 -7.39
N VAL A 260 -32.33 -27.47 -8.01
CA VAL A 260 -33.48 -26.59 -8.25
C VAL A 260 -34.35 -27.22 -9.33
N ASN A 261 -35.59 -27.57 -8.95
CA ASN A 261 -36.59 -27.95 -9.94
C ASN A 261 -36.97 -26.70 -10.76
N PRO A 262 -36.94 -26.72 -12.11
CA PRO A 262 -37.38 -25.59 -12.94
C PRO A 262 -38.78 -25.07 -12.64
N ASP A 263 -39.66 -25.95 -12.14
CA ASP A 263 -41.03 -25.61 -11.75
C ASP A 263 -41.16 -25.10 -10.29
N GLU A 264 -40.07 -25.13 -9.52
CA GLU A 264 -40.01 -24.56 -8.17
C GLU A 264 -40.10 -23.04 -8.24
N LEU A 265 -41.02 -22.47 -7.47
CA LEU A 265 -41.13 -21.02 -7.39
C LEU A 265 -40.31 -20.47 -6.23
N VAL A 266 -39.35 -19.63 -6.55
CA VAL A 266 -38.65 -18.80 -5.57
C VAL A 266 -39.36 -17.45 -5.54
N ASP A 267 -39.93 -17.08 -4.43
CA ASP A 267 -40.69 -15.84 -4.26
C ASP A 267 -41.80 -15.66 -5.34
N ASN A 268 -42.56 -16.72 -5.61
CA ASN A 268 -43.60 -16.79 -6.64
C ASN A 268 -43.09 -16.63 -8.10
N ARG A 269 -41.82 -16.85 -8.36
CA ARG A 269 -41.20 -16.78 -9.71
C ARG A 269 -40.43 -18.05 -10.02
N ALA A 270 -40.56 -18.55 -11.24
CA ALA A 270 -39.70 -19.60 -11.76
C ALA A 270 -38.28 -19.04 -12.05
N ALA A 271 -37.26 -19.88 -11.93
CA ALA A 271 -35.85 -19.47 -12.00
C ALA A 271 -35.30 -19.28 -13.43
N TYR A 272 -36.15 -19.16 -14.46
CA TYR A 272 -35.66 -19.00 -15.83
C TYR A 272 -34.75 -17.77 -16.01
N ASN A 273 -33.57 -17.95 -16.57
CA ASN A 273 -32.51 -16.96 -16.77
C ASN A 273 -32.01 -16.33 -15.46
N ASN A 274 -32.19 -17.05 -14.33
CA ASN A 274 -31.69 -16.63 -13.03
C ASN A 274 -30.90 -17.76 -12.37
N PHE A 275 -29.87 -17.42 -11.65
CA PHE A 275 -29.31 -18.29 -10.62
C PHE A 275 -30.21 -18.27 -9.40
N VAL A 276 -30.34 -19.41 -8.73
CA VAL A 276 -30.92 -19.52 -7.41
C VAL A 276 -29.80 -19.62 -6.41
N VAL A 277 -29.77 -18.70 -5.46
CA VAL A 277 -28.72 -18.62 -4.43
C VAL A 277 -29.30 -18.73 -3.04
N TRP A 278 -28.51 -19.24 -2.10
CA TRP A 278 -28.81 -19.16 -0.69
C TRP A 278 -28.31 -17.84 -0.12
N VAL A 279 -29.19 -17.10 0.55
CA VAL A 279 -28.90 -15.81 1.16
C VAL A 279 -29.06 -15.93 2.66
N PRO A 280 -28.09 -15.46 3.47
CA PRO A 280 -28.19 -15.45 4.92
C PRO A 280 -29.28 -14.48 5.36
N VAL A 281 -30.09 -14.90 6.34
CA VAL A 281 -31.17 -14.13 6.91
C VAL A 281 -31.02 -14.15 8.42
N ARG A 282 -31.28 -13.02 9.06
CA ARG A 282 -31.32 -12.87 10.51
C ARG A 282 -32.76 -13.00 10.98
N ASN A 283 -33.05 -14.01 11.79
CA ASN A 283 -34.35 -14.20 12.44
C ASN A 283 -34.59 -13.13 13.50
N ASP A 284 -35.83 -12.99 13.94
CA ASP A 284 -36.23 -11.99 14.97
C ASP A 284 -35.46 -12.16 16.29
N ASP A 285 -35.09 -13.39 16.64
CA ASP A 285 -34.28 -13.71 17.82
C ASP A 285 -32.76 -13.52 17.60
N GLY A 286 -32.35 -13.14 16.41
CA GLY A 286 -30.94 -12.91 16.03
C GLY A 286 -30.23 -14.14 15.50
N THR A 287 -30.86 -15.29 15.43
CA THR A 287 -30.26 -16.52 14.91
C THR A 287 -30.15 -16.51 13.38
N TYR A 288 -29.26 -17.35 12.85
CA TYR A 288 -29.06 -17.56 11.43
C TYR A 288 -30.17 -18.45 10.85
N SER A 289 -30.58 -18.10 9.66
CA SER A 289 -31.26 -18.97 8.70
C SER A 289 -30.86 -18.56 7.27
N LYS A 290 -31.23 -19.37 6.27
CA LYS A 290 -30.99 -19.02 4.88
C LYS A 290 -32.28 -19.16 4.06
N LYS A 291 -32.41 -18.29 3.05
CA LYS A 291 -33.51 -18.31 2.07
C LYS A 291 -32.99 -18.37 0.66
N LYS A 292 -33.77 -19.01 -0.23
CA LYS A 292 -33.49 -18.95 -1.68
C LYS A 292 -33.86 -17.56 -2.19
N ALA A 293 -33.03 -17.03 -3.11
CA ALA A 293 -33.31 -15.80 -3.83
C ALA A 293 -32.89 -15.95 -5.28
N LEU A 294 -33.45 -15.10 -6.15
CA LEU A 294 -33.12 -15.06 -7.56
C LEU A 294 -32.14 -13.92 -7.85
N ILE A 295 -31.19 -14.19 -8.75
CA ILE A 295 -30.32 -13.20 -9.35
C ILE A 295 -30.14 -13.49 -10.84
N SER A 296 -30.43 -12.50 -11.70
CA SER A 296 -30.33 -12.68 -13.14
C SER A 296 -28.90 -13.03 -13.58
N GLU A 297 -28.77 -14.04 -14.46
CA GLU A 297 -27.49 -14.45 -15.04
C GLU A 297 -26.82 -13.36 -15.88
N HIS A 298 -27.56 -12.31 -16.27
CA HIS A 298 -27.05 -11.16 -17.03
C HIS A 298 -26.49 -10.04 -16.13
N LYS A 299 -26.64 -10.14 -14.80
CA LYS A 299 -25.97 -9.22 -13.87
C LYS A 299 -24.48 -9.51 -13.82
N LYS A 300 -23.71 -8.62 -13.23
CA LYS A 300 -22.25 -8.77 -13.07
C LYS A 300 -21.93 -9.82 -12.00
N VAL A 301 -22.30 -11.07 -12.28
CA VAL A 301 -22.05 -12.26 -11.43
C VAL A 301 -21.37 -13.35 -12.25
N HIS A 302 -20.71 -14.28 -11.56
CA HIS A 302 -20.01 -15.40 -12.19
C HIS A 302 -20.22 -16.68 -11.35
N LYS A 303 -20.52 -17.79 -12.04
CA LYS A 303 -20.58 -19.11 -11.40
C LYS A 303 -19.15 -19.61 -11.11
N GLY A 304 -18.84 -19.86 -9.86
CA GLY A 304 -17.48 -20.08 -9.39
C GLY A 304 -16.68 -18.78 -9.28
N TYR A 305 -15.51 -18.85 -8.68
CA TYR A 305 -14.57 -17.75 -8.77
C TYR A 305 -14.09 -17.54 -10.21
N MET A 306 -13.79 -16.31 -10.56
CA MET A 306 -13.26 -16.02 -11.90
C MET A 306 -11.82 -16.54 -12.01
N MET A 307 -11.45 -17.05 -13.22
CA MET A 307 -10.05 -17.38 -13.49
C MET A 307 -9.20 -16.11 -13.41
N LEU A 308 -8.08 -16.17 -12.70
CA LEU A 308 -7.14 -15.06 -12.58
C LEU A 308 -6.38 -14.88 -13.91
N THR A 309 -6.88 -13.98 -14.74
CA THR A 309 -6.27 -13.56 -16.01
C THR A 309 -6.21 -12.04 -16.05
N LYS A 310 -5.31 -11.47 -16.83
CA LYS A 310 -5.25 -10.01 -16.99
C LYS A 310 -6.57 -9.44 -17.53
N GLU A 311 -7.21 -10.12 -18.49
CA GLU A 311 -8.53 -9.75 -19.02
C GLU A 311 -9.60 -9.68 -17.92
N ASN A 312 -9.69 -10.70 -17.06
CA ASN A 312 -10.66 -10.73 -15.98
C ASN A 312 -10.35 -9.71 -14.91
N ILE A 313 -9.07 -9.52 -14.53
CA ILE A 313 -8.66 -8.45 -13.60
C ILE A 313 -9.13 -7.09 -14.13
N SER A 314 -8.88 -6.80 -15.41
CA SER A 314 -9.33 -5.57 -16.06
C SER A 314 -10.86 -5.44 -16.01
N LYS A 315 -11.59 -6.48 -16.40
CA LYS A 315 -13.05 -6.50 -16.39
C LYS A 315 -13.63 -6.18 -15.00
N VAL A 316 -13.09 -6.78 -13.97
CA VAL A 316 -13.52 -6.56 -12.57
C VAL A 316 -13.16 -5.14 -12.13
N ALA A 317 -11.92 -4.72 -12.28
CA ALA A 317 -11.45 -3.40 -11.86
C ALA A 317 -12.26 -2.28 -12.52
N PHE A 318 -12.44 -2.33 -13.82
CA PHE A 318 -13.19 -1.31 -14.56
C PHE A 318 -14.69 -1.30 -14.26
N SER A 319 -15.23 -2.34 -13.62
CA SER A 319 -16.65 -2.35 -13.23
C SER A 319 -16.96 -1.30 -12.16
N ALA A 320 -15.96 -0.81 -11.44
CA ALA A 320 -16.06 0.23 -10.40
C ALA A 320 -15.68 1.63 -10.92
N LEU A 321 -15.29 1.77 -12.19
CA LEU A 321 -14.86 3.07 -12.74
C LEU A 321 -15.99 4.11 -12.61
N GLY A 322 -15.67 5.29 -12.04
CA GLY A 322 -16.64 6.35 -11.77
C GLY A 322 -17.41 6.21 -10.45
N ASN A 323 -17.24 5.12 -9.70
CA ASN A 323 -17.89 4.92 -8.42
C ASN A 323 -17.36 5.87 -7.35
N THR A 324 -18.21 6.18 -6.38
CA THR A 324 -17.85 7.01 -5.23
C THR A 324 -16.72 6.39 -4.43
N TYR A 325 -15.78 7.21 -3.95
CA TYR A 325 -14.79 6.81 -2.95
C TYR A 325 -15.45 6.65 -1.58
N GLY A 326 -15.21 5.56 -0.89
CA GLY A 326 -15.75 5.29 0.45
C GLY A 326 -14.66 4.95 1.45
N TRP A 327 -14.27 5.92 2.30
CA TRP A 327 -13.30 5.67 3.37
C TRP A 327 -13.77 4.50 4.25
N GLY A 328 -12.87 3.52 4.47
CA GLY A 328 -13.19 2.37 5.32
C GLY A 328 -14.37 1.51 4.86
N GLY A 329 -14.79 1.62 3.61
CA GLY A 329 -15.98 0.95 3.09
C GLY A 329 -17.28 1.75 3.27
N GLY A 330 -17.20 3.01 3.70
CA GLY A 330 -18.35 3.90 3.82
C GLY A 330 -19.03 4.17 2.47
N LEU A 331 -20.23 4.73 2.51
CA LEU A 331 -21.05 5.01 1.32
C LEU A 331 -21.32 3.76 0.46
N TYR A 332 -21.26 2.57 1.06
CA TYR A 332 -21.35 1.28 0.34
C TYR A 332 -20.36 1.20 -0.84
N SER A 333 -19.15 1.72 -0.64
CA SER A 333 -18.10 1.81 -1.63
C SER A 333 -16.74 1.47 -1.01
N ASP A 334 -15.64 1.81 -1.66
CA ASP A 334 -14.30 1.42 -1.24
C ASP A 334 -13.33 2.60 -1.20
N ASP A 335 -12.36 2.54 -0.30
CA ASP A 335 -11.12 3.30 -0.38
C ASP A 335 -10.11 2.61 -1.30
N CYS A 336 -8.90 3.15 -1.45
CA CYS A 336 -7.89 2.62 -2.37
C CYS A 336 -7.57 1.14 -2.11
N SER A 337 -7.33 0.76 -0.84
CA SER A 337 -6.97 -0.61 -0.47
C SER A 337 -8.18 -1.56 -0.41
N GLY A 338 -9.34 -1.07 -0.02
CA GLY A 338 -10.60 -1.79 -0.10
C GLY A 338 -10.93 -2.18 -1.54
N TYR A 339 -10.74 -1.27 -2.47
CA TYR A 339 -10.94 -1.50 -3.90
C TYR A 339 -10.02 -2.60 -4.44
N MET A 340 -8.71 -2.55 -4.17
CA MET A 340 -7.79 -3.63 -4.56
C MET A 340 -8.22 -4.97 -3.95
N ARG A 341 -8.53 -4.98 -2.65
CA ARG A 341 -8.99 -6.17 -1.94
C ARG A 341 -10.25 -6.79 -2.59
N ASN A 342 -11.23 -5.97 -2.96
CA ASN A 342 -12.48 -6.46 -3.53
C ASN A 342 -12.32 -6.93 -4.98
N VAL A 343 -11.45 -6.30 -5.77
CA VAL A 343 -11.08 -6.77 -7.12
C VAL A 343 -10.48 -8.17 -7.06
N TYR A 344 -9.47 -8.37 -6.21
CA TYR A 344 -8.78 -9.67 -6.15
C TYR A 344 -9.61 -10.75 -5.44
N LYS A 345 -10.55 -10.37 -4.56
CA LYS A 345 -11.50 -11.34 -3.95
C LYS A 345 -12.38 -12.04 -4.98
N CYS A 346 -12.65 -11.43 -6.14
CA CYS A 346 -13.40 -12.09 -7.23
C CYS A 346 -12.68 -13.33 -7.80
N PHE A 347 -11.39 -13.48 -7.51
CA PHE A 347 -10.52 -14.59 -7.89
C PHE A 347 -10.18 -15.51 -6.71
N ASP A 348 -10.89 -15.36 -5.58
CA ASP A 348 -10.61 -16.00 -4.29
C ASP A 348 -9.28 -15.61 -3.64
N MET A 349 -8.65 -14.54 -4.09
CA MET A 349 -7.41 -14.05 -3.51
C MET A 349 -7.70 -13.06 -2.37
N GLU A 350 -7.15 -13.34 -1.19
CA GLU A 350 -7.28 -12.48 -0.02
C GLU A 350 -6.15 -11.45 0.04
N LEU A 351 -6.52 -10.17 0.15
CA LEU A 351 -5.55 -9.11 0.43
C LEU A 351 -5.80 -8.52 1.82
N ALA A 352 -4.72 -8.08 2.47
CA ALA A 352 -4.78 -7.40 3.75
C ALA A 352 -5.60 -6.09 3.67
N ARG A 353 -5.99 -5.52 4.83
CA ARG A 353 -6.97 -4.43 4.84
C ARG A 353 -6.45 -3.10 4.30
N ASN A 354 -5.25 -2.71 4.60
CA ASN A 354 -4.73 -1.38 4.28
C ASN A 354 -3.39 -1.43 3.55
N THR A 355 -3.02 -0.31 2.97
CA THR A 355 -1.79 -0.12 2.18
C THR A 355 -0.53 -0.67 2.88
N THR A 356 -0.36 -0.40 4.17
CA THR A 356 0.81 -0.86 4.95
C THR A 356 0.81 -2.39 5.10
N TRP A 357 -0.33 -2.99 5.41
CA TRP A 357 -0.43 -4.43 5.60
C TRP A 357 -0.37 -5.18 4.26
N GLN A 358 -0.95 -4.62 3.20
CA GLN A 358 -0.84 -5.19 1.85
C GLN A 358 0.62 -5.17 1.35
N SER A 359 1.36 -4.09 1.59
CA SER A 359 2.78 -4.01 1.22
C SER A 359 3.66 -5.06 1.91
N SER A 360 3.17 -5.64 3.02
CA SER A 360 3.85 -6.69 3.79
C SER A 360 3.54 -8.11 3.31
N MET A 361 2.55 -8.30 2.42
CA MET A 361 2.15 -9.64 1.94
C MET A 361 3.31 -10.38 1.25
N PRO A 362 3.35 -11.73 1.34
CA PRO A 362 4.43 -12.56 0.79
C PRO A 362 4.28 -12.79 -0.73
N MET A 363 4.20 -11.71 -1.50
CA MET A 363 4.09 -11.71 -2.95
C MET A 363 5.36 -11.15 -3.59
N ALA A 364 5.53 -11.36 -4.90
CA ALA A 364 6.65 -10.79 -5.65
C ALA A 364 6.63 -9.25 -5.56
N LYS A 365 7.77 -8.67 -5.22
CA LYS A 365 7.90 -7.23 -4.94
C LYS A 365 9.09 -6.61 -5.66
N VAL A 366 8.92 -5.37 -6.04
CA VAL A 366 10.02 -4.49 -6.46
C VAL A 366 10.08 -3.31 -5.50
N ASP A 367 11.12 -3.25 -4.67
CA ASP A 367 11.38 -2.10 -3.82
C ASP A 367 11.92 -0.96 -4.69
N MET A 368 11.11 0.09 -4.82
CA MET A 368 11.43 1.27 -5.64
C MET A 368 11.83 2.47 -4.79
N GLN A 369 11.90 2.28 -3.46
CA GLN A 369 12.28 3.35 -2.57
C GLN A 369 13.72 3.77 -2.86
N TYR A 370 13.91 5.06 -3.17
CA TYR A 370 15.20 5.67 -3.46
C TYR A 370 15.94 5.16 -4.71
N MET A 371 15.28 4.40 -5.59
CA MET A 371 15.85 4.03 -6.87
C MET A 371 16.30 5.27 -7.65
N ALA A 372 17.33 5.12 -8.49
CA ALA A 372 17.60 6.08 -9.56
C ALA A 372 16.40 6.15 -10.50
N LYS A 373 16.13 7.33 -11.07
CA LYS A 373 14.98 7.52 -11.95
C LYS A 373 15.03 6.57 -13.16
N GLU A 374 16.20 6.41 -13.74
CA GLU A 374 16.45 5.56 -14.90
C GLU A 374 16.24 4.08 -14.57
N GLU A 375 16.63 3.65 -13.38
CA GLU A 375 16.38 2.30 -12.89
C GLU A 375 14.88 2.07 -12.66
N LYS A 376 14.19 3.02 -12.01
CA LYS A 376 12.76 2.98 -11.79
C LYS A 376 11.97 2.84 -13.10
N ILE A 377 12.37 3.58 -14.13
CA ILE A 377 11.78 3.50 -15.47
C ILE A 377 11.92 2.09 -16.05
N LYS A 378 13.10 1.44 -15.95
CA LYS A 378 13.28 0.06 -16.44
C LYS A 378 12.26 -0.91 -15.84
N PHE A 379 11.99 -0.78 -14.52
CA PHE A 379 10.99 -1.61 -13.87
C PHE A 379 9.58 -1.29 -14.35
N PHE A 380 9.22 0.00 -14.46
CA PHE A 380 7.89 0.38 -14.95
C PHE A 380 7.60 -0.10 -16.37
N ASP A 381 8.61 -0.10 -17.25
CA ASP A 381 8.48 -0.61 -18.62
C ASP A 381 8.29 -2.14 -18.67
N ALA A 382 8.69 -2.86 -17.60
CA ALA A 382 8.57 -4.31 -17.49
C ALA A 382 7.43 -4.78 -16.57
N LEU A 383 6.85 -3.89 -15.74
CA LEU A 383 5.78 -4.27 -14.81
C LEU A 383 4.55 -4.78 -15.58
N PRO A 384 3.98 -5.91 -15.17
CA PRO A 384 2.79 -6.43 -15.81
C PRO A 384 1.53 -5.67 -15.37
N PHE A 385 0.49 -5.72 -16.22
CA PHE A 385 -0.86 -5.25 -15.89
C PHE A 385 -1.38 -5.88 -14.60
N GLY A 386 -2.03 -5.11 -13.75
CA GLY A 386 -2.58 -5.60 -12.47
C GLY A 386 -1.60 -5.49 -11.29
N THR A 387 -0.33 -5.08 -11.52
CA THR A 387 0.60 -4.78 -10.41
C THR A 387 0.02 -3.71 -9.50
N ILE A 388 0.12 -3.90 -8.18
CA ILE A 388 -0.30 -2.91 -7.20
C ILE A 388 0.88 -2.02 -6.85
N LEU A 389 0.75 -0.73 -7.11
CA LEU A 389 1.76 0.29 -6.82
C LEU A 389 1.43 1.01 -5.53
N TYR A 390 2.45 1.31 -4.73
CA TYR A 390 2.31 1.94 -3.42
C TYR A 390 3.13 3.21 -3.30
N PHE A 391 2.55 4.21 -2.67
CA PHE A 391 3.25 5.28 -2.00
C PHE A 391 2.58 5.61 -0.65
N ASN A 392 3.23 6.41 0.18
CA ASN A 392 2.70 6.72 1.51
C ASN A 392 1.26 7.27 1.46
N GLY A 393 0.30 6.49 1.97
CA GLY A 393 -1.12 6.83 2.10
C GLY A 393 -1.97 6.53 0.88
N HIS A 394 -1.46 5.83 -0.15
CA HIS A 394 -2.26 5.43 -1.31
C HIS A 394 -1.69 4.20 -2.03
N GLU A 395 -2.58 3.49 -2.70
CA GLU A 395 -2.24 2.40 -3.61
C GLU A 395 -3.13 2.41 -4.85
N MET A 396 -2.62 1.83 -5.93
CA MET A 396 -3.28 1.85 -7.23
C MET A 396 -2.87 0.63 -8.08
N MET A 397 -3.73 0.23 -9.01
CA MET A 397 -3.42 -0.82 -9.98
C MET A 397 -2.77 -0.23 -11.21
N TYR A 398 -1.63 -0.77 -11.60
CA TYR A 398 -0.93 -0.43 -12.83
C TYR A 398 -1.65 -1.02 -14.05
N LEU A 399 -1.90 -0.19 -15.05
CA LEU A 399 -2.57 -0.56 -16.30
C LEU A 399 -1.57 -0.77 -17.45
N GLY A 400 -0.45 -0.06 -17.44
CA GLY A 400 0.54 -0.12 -18.50
C GLY A 400 1.12 1.25 -18.87
N ALA A 401 1.97 1.25 -19.89
CA ALA A 401 2.60 2.46 -20.44
C ALA A 401 2.09 2.75 -21.84
N GLU A 402 1.81 4.02 -22.13
CA GLU A 402 1.46 4.49 -23.45
C GLU A 402 1.99 5.90 -23.69
N ASN A 403 2.60 6.13 -24.85
CA ASN A 403 3.18 7.43 -25.23
C ASN A 403 4.16 7.99 -24.19
N GLY A 404 4.94 7.11 -23.51
CA GLY A 404 5.91 7.48 -22.48
C GLY A 404 5.30 7.89 -21.15
N LYS A 405 4.01 7.60 -20.91
CA LYS A 405 3.29 7.83 -19.66
C LYS A 405 2.83 6.51 -19.06
N TYR A 406 2.81 6.44 -17.74
CA TYR A 406 2.36 5.29 -16.97
C TYR A 406 0.97 5.54 -16.41
N TYR A 407 0.06 4.59 -16.64
CA TYR A 407 -1.36 4.72 -16.29
C TYR A 407 -1.74 3.79 -15.15
N VAL A 408 -2.64 4.28 -14.31
CA VAL A 408 -3.16 3.54 -13.14
C VAL A 408 -4.67 3.74 -13.01
N ILE A 409 -5.33 2.79 -12.32
CA ILE A 409 -6.70 2.90 -11.85
C ILE A 409 -6.72 2.76 -10.34
N SER A 410 -7.43 3.64 -9.63
CA SER A 410 -7.59 3.57 -8.18
C SER A 410 -8.80 4.35 -7.68
N ALA A 411 -9.29 4.01 -6.49
CA ALA A 411 -10.24 4.83 -5.76
C ALA A 411 -9.50 5.99 -5.10
N VAL A 412 -9.81 7.22 -5.50
CA VAL A 412 -9.06 8.43 -5.18
C VAL A 412 -9.90 9.40 -4.36
N GLY A 413 -9.41 9.80 -3.20
CA GLY A 413 -10.02 10.84 -2.38
C GLY A 413 -9.79 12.24 -2.94
N THR A 414 -8.52 12.64 -3.09
CA THR A 414 -8.10 13.96 -3.55
C THR A 414 -6.81 13.87 -4.39
N ILE A 415 -6.66 14.81 -5.32
CA ILE A 415 -5.41 15.07 -6.07
C ILE A 415 -5.07 16.56 -5.98
N MET A 416 -3.90 16.94 -6.44
CA MET A 416 -3.64 18.34 -6.79
C MET A 416 -4.21 18.61 -8.19
N GLN A 417 -4.79 19.80 -8.41
CA GLN A 417 -5.32 20.15 -9.73
C GLN A 417 -4.20 20.08 -10.78
N PRO A 418 -4.39 19.39 -11.91
CA PRO A 418 -3.36 19.29 -12.94
C PRO A 418 -2.89 20.65 -13.46
N GLU A 419 -3.83 21.58 -13.66
CA GLU A 419 -3.55 22.93 -14.17
C GLU A 419 -3.02 23.88 -13.10
N ASN A 420 -3.31 23.63 -11.83
CA ASN A 420 -2.84 24.41 -10.69
C ASN A 420 -2.46 23.51 -9.51
N PRO A 421 -1.25 22.95 -9.49
CA PRO A 421 -0.84 21.96 -8.49
C PRO A 421 -0.66 22.51 -7.06
N THR A 422 -1.04 23.76 -6.81
CA THR A 422 -1.12 24.36 -5.48
C THR A 422 -2.52 24.22 -4.86
N VAL A 423 -3.51 23.83 -5.68
CA VAL A 423 -4.91 23.69 -5.26
C VAL A 423 -5.27 22.21 -5.16
N ARG A 424 -5.82 21.82 -4.01
CA ARG A 424 -6.33 20.46 -3.80
C ARG A 424 -7.70 20.31 -4.42
N GLN A 425 -7.92 19.24 -5.19
CA GLN A 425 -9.19 18.90 -5.82
C GLN A 425 -9.75 17.62 -5.21
N ARG A 426 -11.00 17.66 -4.76
CA ARG A 426 -11.73 16.47 -4.33
C ARG A 426 -12.17 15.68 -5.57
N ILE A 427 -11.74 14.45 -5.69
CA ILE A 427 -12.14 13.51 -6.75
C ILE A 427 -13.27 12.63 -6.24
N ARG A 428 -13.08 11.98 -5.11
CA ARG A 428 -14.05 11.08 -4.47
C ARG A 428 -14.61 10.01 -5.41
N SER A 429 -13.76 9.44 -6.25
CA SER A 429 -14.18 8.49 -7.26
C SER A 429 -13.06 7.52 -7.63
N THR A 430 -13.45 6.36 -8.16
CA THR A 430 -12.52 5.46 -8.86
C THR A 430 -12.26 6.03 -10.24
N ILE A 431 -11.00 6.31 -10.55
CA ILE A 431 -10.58 6.98 -11.78
C ILE A 431 -9.36 6.31 -12.41
N ILE A 432 -9.14 6.64 -13.68
CA ILE A 432 -7.88 6.42 -14.38
C ILE A 432 -7.11 7.74 -14.38
N ASN A 433 -5.81 7.68 -14.11
CA ASN A 433 -4.91 8.81 -14.24
C ASN A 433 -3.50 8.36 -14.63
N THR A 434 -2.68 9.30 -15.08
CA THR A 434 -1.25 9.07 -15.26
C THR A 434 -0.51 9.25 -13.94
N LEU A 435 0.68 8.68 -13.82
CA LEU A 435 1.58 8.92 -12.69
C LEU A 435 2.22 10.32 -12.69
N ASP A 436 1.92 11.17 -13.70
CA ASP A 436 2.34 12.58 -13.75
C ASP A 436 1.54 13.49 -12.80
N VAL A 437 0.42 13.00 -12.24
CA VAL A 437 -0.36 13.72 -11.23
C VAL A 437 0.53 14.10 -10.06
N LYS A 438 0.42 15.35 -9.59
CA LYS A 438 1.27 15.89 -8.52
C LYS A 438 0.64 15.71 -7.14
N ARG A 439 1.51 15.67 -6.14
CA ARG A 439 1.18 15.78 -4.72
C ARG A 439 1.40 17.22 -4.22
N ALA A 440 0.96 17.50 -2.99
CA ALA A 440 1.10 18.82 -2.37
C ALA A 440 2.56 19.28 -2.19
N ASN A 441 3.51 18.34 -2.13
CA ASN A 441 4.95 18.62 -2.06
C ASN A 441 5.58 18.93 -3.43
N GLY A 442 4.80 18.90 -4.52
CA GLY A 442 5.25 19.17 -5.89
C GLY A 442 5.75 17.94 -6.65
N ASN A 443 6.03 16.84 -5.99
CA ASN A 443 6.45 15.58 -6.61
C ASN A 443 5.30 14.96 -7.41
N THR A 444 5.62 14.21 -8.47
CA THR A 444 4.66 13.39 -9.18
C THR A 444 4.34 12.11 -8.41
N TRP A 445 3.23 11.44 -8.73
CA TRP A 445 2.96 10.12 -8.19
C TRP A 445 4.07 9.12 -8.56
N PHE A 446 4.65 9.24 -9.77
CA PHE A 446 5.81 8.43 -10.17
C PHE A 446 7.00 8.61 -9.21
N ASP A 447 7.33 9.84 -8.82
CA ASP A 447 8.42 10.13 -7.88
C ASP A 447 8.16 9.49 -6.51
N GLU A 448 6.90 9.48 -6.07
CA GLU A 448 6.47 9.00 -4.76
C GLU A 448 6.33 7.47 -4.65
N ILE A 449 6.22 6.71 -5.76
CA ILE A 449 6.11 5.25 -5.71
C ILE A 449 7.32 4.65 -5.00
N THR A 450 7.04 3.87 -3.95
CA THR A 450 8.06 3.20 -3.13
C THR A 450 8.10 1.69 -3.32
N LEU A 451 7.00 1.08 -3.80
CA LEU A 451 6.88 -0.36 -3.93
C LEU A 451 5.95 -0.70 -5.10
N ALA A 452 6.31 -1.73 -5.85
CA ALA A 452 5.41 -2.45 -6.73
C ALA A 452 5.25 -3.88 -6.20
N LEU A 453 4.00 -4.34 -6.05
CA LEU A 453 3.66 -5.69 -5.61
C LEU A 453 2.89 -6.37 -6.73
N VAL A 454 3.39 -7.52 -7.16
CA VAL A 454 2.74 -8.31 -8.21
C VAL A 454 1.95 -9.42 -7.56
N PRO A 455 0.61 -9.36 -7.59
CA PRO A 455 -0.23 -10.23 -6.78
C PRO A 455 -0.46 -11.62 -7.37
N TYR A 456 0.43 -12.11 -8.21
CA TYR A 456 0.34 -13.46 -8.76
C TYR A 456 1.72 -14.08 -8.95
N PHE A 457 1.82 -15.37 -8.66
CA PHE A 457 2.99 -16.18 -8.99
C PHE A 457 3.09 -16.32 -10.50
N GLY A 458 4.31 -16.44 -11.01
CA GLY A 458 4.53 -16.68 -12.43
C GLY A 458 4.98 -15.43 -13.17
N ILE A 459 5.32 -14.36 -12.44
CA ILE A 459 6.37 -13.55 -12.97
C ILE A 459 7.56 -14.48 -13.03
N ASN A 460 7.87 -14.91 -14.22
CA ASN A 460 9.21 -15.34 -14.51
C ASN A 460 10.09 -14.22 -13.96
N GLU A 461 10.84 -14.46 -12.87
CA GLU A 461 11.76 -13.48 -12.30
C GLU A 461 12.65 -12.89 -13.41
N ASN A 462 12.87 -13.65 -14.49
CA ASN A 462 13.53 -13.21 -15.72
C ASN A 462 12.74 -12.19 -16.56
N ALA A 463 11.48 -11.90 -16.25
CA ALA A 463 10.69 -10.89 -16.97
C ALA A 463 10.83 -9.48 -16.37
N LEU A 464 11.30 -9.36 -15.13
CA LEU A 464 11.61 -8.08 -14.50
C LEU A 464 13.11 -7.81 -14.59
N PRO A 465 13.53 -6.55 -14.76
CA PRO A 465 14.94 -6.18 -14.70
C PRO A 465 15.55 -6.59 -13.35
N GLU A 466 16.81 -7.05 -13.39
CA GLU A 466 17.59 -7.21 -12.16
C GLU A 466 17.89 -5.84 -11.56
N TYR A 467 18.00 -5.79 -10.23
CA TYR A 467 18.46 -4.60 -9.52
C TYR A 467 19.90 -4.26 -9.94
N ASP A 468 20.19 -2.97 -10.05
CA ASP A 468 21.56 -2.52 -10.31
C ASP A 468 22.49 -2.97 -9.17
N TRP A 469 23.76 -3.19 -9.49
CA TRP A 469 24.80 -3.74 -8.58
C TRP A 469 24.94 -2.98 -7.24
N TYR A 470 24.49 -1.73 -7.19
CA TYR A 470 24.55 -0.88 -6.01
C TYR A 470 23.28 -0.93 -5.15
N HIS A 471 22.22 -1.59 -5.61
CA HIS A 471 20.89 -1.52 -4.95
C HIS A 471 20.94 -1.93 -3.47
N GLY A 472 21.63 -3.04 -3.14
CA GLY A 472 21.78 -3.52 -1.76
C GLY A 472 22.45 -2.49 -0.86
N GLY A 473 23.58 -1.96 -1.29
CA GLY A 473 24.33 -0.93 -0.55
C GLY A 473 23.55 0.35 -0.35
N VAL A 474 22.82 0.80 -1.38
CA VAL A 474 21.94 1.98 -1.30
C VAL A 474 20.80 1.75 -0.30
N ALA A 475 20.10 0.63 -0.41
CA ALA A 475 19.01 0.28 0.50
C ALA A 475 19.50 0.21 1.96
N TYR A 476 20.68 -0.40 2.17
CA TYR A 476 21.33 -0.45 3.49
C TYR A 476 21.59 0.94 4.07
N CYS A 477 22.25 1.81 3.30
CA CYS A 477 22.63 3.15 3.74
C CYS A 477 21.41 4.03 4.06
N LEU A 478 20.35 3.92 3.26
CA LEU A 478 19.13 4.70 3.44
C LEU A 478 18.32 4.22 4.63
N LYS A 479 18.16 2.89 4.79
CA LYS A 479 17.47 2.27 5.93
C LYS A 479 18.13 2.66 7.26
N ASN A 480 19.46 2.70 7.30
CA ASN A 480 20.22 3.03 8.49
C ASN A 480 20.50 4.55 8.63
N LYS A 481 19.90 5.40 7.77
CA LYS A 481 20.04 6.86 7.78
C LYS A 481 21.49 7.34 7.64
N ILE A 482 22.35 6.55 7.01
CA ILE A 482 23.74 6.90 6.73
C ILE A 482 23.80 7.89 5.56
N MET A 483 23.00 7.64 4.52
CA MET A 483 22.81 8.50 3.36
C MET A 483 21.34 8.93 3.22
N GLN A 484 21.10 9.90 2.33
CA GLN A 484 19.76 10.37 1.99
C GLN A 484 19.64 10.55 0.47
N GLY A 485 18.42 10.47 -0.07
CA GLY A 485 18.09 10.90 -1.43
C GLY A 485 18.12 12.43 -1.56
N ASP A 486 17.96 12.92 -2.80
CA ASP A 486 17.72 14.34 -3.04
C ASP A 486 16.30 14.78 -2.60
N GLU A 487 15.95 16.02 -2.88
CA GLU A 487 14.61 16.58 -2.55
C GLU A 487 13.45 15.82 -3.21
N ASN A 488 13.71 15.15 -4.35
CA ASN A 488 12.76 14.29 -5.06
C ASN A 488 12.88 12.82 -4.65
N LYS A 489 13.68 12.51 -3.61
CA LYS A 489 13.94 11.16 -3.09
C LYS A 489 14.75 10.25 -4.03
N PHE A 490 15.32 10.77 -5.12
CA PHE A 490 16.22 10.00 -5.98
C PHE A 490 17.63 9.94 -5.39
N PHE A 491 18.26 8.78 -5.53
CA PHE A 491 19.58 8.55 -4.95
C PHE A 491 20.73 9.17 -5.77
N ASN A 492 20.56 9.35 -7.08
CA ASN A 492 21.59 9.88 -7.99
C ASN A 492 22.92 9.09 -7.94
N PRO A 493 22.92 7.79 -8.29
CA PRO A 493 24.03 6.86 -8.03
C PRO A 493 25.33 7.24 -8.71
N THR A 494 25.27 7.89 -9.87
CA THR A 494 26.45 8.27 -10.68
C THR A 494 27.09 9.60 -10.28
N LYS A 495 26.45 10.36 -9.38
CA LYS A 495 27.00 11.63 -8.90
C LYS A 495 28.25 11.38 -8.07
N ASN A 496 29.35 12.09 -8.38
CA ASN A 496 30.55 12.06 -7.55
C ASN A 496 30.29 12.64 -6.17
N ILE A 497 30.98 12.07 -5.17
CA ILE A 497 30.80 12.44 -3.77
C ILE A 497 31.93 13.35 -3.30
N THR A 498 31.62 14.23 -2.34
CA THR A 498 32.57 15.14 -1.72
C THR A 498 33.09 14.60 -0.38
N TRP A 499 34.22 15.16 0.10
CA TRP A 499 34.75 14.89 1.42
C TRP A 499 33.71 15.15 2.51
N ALA A 500 33.02 16.28 2.46
CA ALA A 500 31.97 16.63 3.43
C ALA A 500 30.87 15.58 3.50
N GLU A 501 30.41 15.08 2.36
CA GLU A 501 29.38 14.04 2.30
C GLU A 501 29.87 12.73 2.93
N VAL A 502 31.11 12.29 2.67
CA VAL A 502 31.66 11.07 3.27
C VAL A 502 31.88 11.21 4.77
N LEU A 503 32.45 12.34 5.22
CA LEU A 503 32.61 12.59 6.65
C LEU A 503 31.27 12.61 7.38
N GLN A 504 30.25 13.19 6.79
CA GLN A 504 28.89 13.16 7.34
C GLN A 504 28.33 11.73 7.44
N MET A 505 28.62 10.87 6.45
CA MET A 505 28.22 9.46 6.49
C MET A 505 28.90 8.71 7.65
N LEU A 506 30.21 8.86 7.83
CA LEU A 506 30.93 8.25 8.94
C LEU A 506 30.40 8.77 10.28
N TYR A 507 30.16 10.07 10.40
CA TYR A 507 29.53 10.66 11.58
C TYR A 507 28.12 10.11 11.83
N ASN A 508 27.33 9.86 10.77
CA ASN A 508 26.02 9.25 10.88
C ASN A 508 26.07 7.78 11.35
N MET A 509 27.17 7.08 11.12
CA MET A 509 27.39 5.71 11.58
C MET A 509 27.73 5.60 13.07
N GLU A 510 28.08 6.71 13.75
CA GLU A 510 28.36 6.72 15.18
C GLU A 510 27.07 6.57 16.00
N GLU A 511 27.10 5.66 16.98
CA GLU A 511 25.99 5.44 17.93
C GLU A 511 25.81 6.62 18.87
N VAL A 512 26.94 7.17 19.35
CA VAL A 512 26.97 8.36 20.22
C VAL A 512 27.62 9.49 19.43
N LYS A 513 26.84 10.50 19.12
CA LYS A 513 27.31 11.66 18.36
C LYS A 513 27.67 12.79 19.33
N PRO A 514 28.93 13.28 19.31
CA PRO A 514 29.27 14.45 20.14
C PRO A 514 28.47 15.67 19.65
N GLU A 515 27.97 16.43 20.62
CA GLU A 515 27.33 17.72 20.35
C GLU A 515 28.39 18.81 20.28
N TYR A 516 28.39 19.58 19.21
CA TYR A 516 29.24 20.73 19.01
C TYR A 516 28.42 22.01 19.00
N ALA A 517 28.83 23.01 19.78
CA ALA A 517 28.34 24.36 19.59
C ALA A 517 28.89 24.90 18.26
N LEU A 518 28.03 25.25 17.35
CA LEU A 518 28.36 25.82 16.04
C LEU A 518 27.78 27.24 15.95
N GLU A 519 28.39 28.06 15.10
CA GLU A 519 27.82 29.36 14.70
C GLU A 519 26.54 29.17 13.91
N ASP A 520 25.64 30.16 13.93
CA ASP A 520 24.31 30.07 13.31
C ASP A 520 24.38 29.89 11.79
N ASP A 521 25.46 30.32 11.15
CA ASP A 521 25.72 30.21 9.70
C ASP A 521 26.68 29.07 9.32
N ALA A 522 27.01 28.19 10.26
CA ALA A 522 27.90 27.06 10.00
C ALA A 522 27.32 26.12 8.94
N PRO A 523 28.14 25.62 8.00
CA PRO A 523 27.68 24.72 6.96
C PRO A 523 27.18 23.40 7.56
N TRP A 524 26.26 22.72 6.87
CA TRP A 524 25.58 21.49 7.32
C TRP A 524 26.53 20.37 7.76
N TYR A 525 27.75 20.34 7.18
CA TYR A 525 28.78 19.34 7.46
C TYR A 525 29.73 19.73 8.59
N ALA A 526 29.64 20.92 9.17
CA ALA A 526 30.62 21.44 10.13
C ALA A 526 30.84 20.52 11.34
N ARG A 527 29.78 19.87 11.84
CA ARG A 527 29.88 18.90 12.95
C ARG A 527 30.70 17.68 12.57
N ALA A 528 30.45 17.13 11.39
CA ALA A 528 31.15 15.94 10.92
C ALA A 528 32.61 16.20 10.61
N VAL A 529 32.93 17.36 10.03
CA VAL A 529 34.31 17.78 9.77
C VAL A 529 35.08 17.96 11.08
N ARG A 530 34.53 18.71 12.05
CA ARG A 530 35.14 18.91 13.37
C ARG A 530 35.36 17.60 14.12
N TRP A 531 34.36 16.70 14.09
CA TRP A 531 34.50 15.36 14.65
C TRP A 531 35.65 14.57 14.01
N ALA A 532 35.78 14.64 12.69
CA ALA A 532 36.84 13.94 11.97
C ALA A 532 38.23 14.49 12.27
N GLU A 533 38.37 15.82 12.40
CA GLU A 533 39.62 16.49 12.82
C GLU A 533 40.03 16.07 14.25
N GLU A 534 39.11 16.12 15.20
CA GLU A 534 39.38 15.76 16.61
C GLU A 534 39.77 14.27 16.76
N ASN A 535 39.30 13.39 15.88
CA ASN A 535 39.62 11.97 15.89
C ASN A 535 40.72 11.57 14.88
N MET A 536 41.43 12.56 14.33
CA MET A 536 42.56 12.35 13.39
C MET A 536 42.20 11.49 12.16
N LEU A 537 40.95 11.61 11.68
CA LEU A 537 40.51 10.94 10.48
C LEU A 537 40.92 11.70 9.20
N ILE A 538 41.31 12.96 9.33
CA ILE A 538 41.86 13.78 8.27
C ILE A 538 43.37 13.86 8.52
N CYS A 539 44.18 13.41 7.56
CA CYS A 539 45.64 13.35 7.66
C CYS A 539 46.31 14.69 7.39
N GLU A 540 47.48 14.95 8.05
CA GLU A 540 48.37 16.10 7.71
C GLU A 540 48.82 16.12 6.22
N ASN A 541 48.79 14.96 5.54
CA ASN A 541 49.14 14.84 4.13
C ASN A 541 48.03 15.33 3.21
N ASP A 542 46.82 15.55 3.72
CA ASP A 542 45.71 16.18 2.98
C ASP A 542 45.92 17.72 2.92
N LYS A 543 47.14 18.15 2.60
CA LYS A 543 47.48 19.57 2.40
C LYS A 543 46.56 20.18 1.35
N GLY A 544 45.66 21.06 1.83
CA GLY A 544 44.62 21.66 0.99
C GLY A 544 43.29 20.93 1.07
N PHE A 545 43.01 20.17 2.17
CA PHE A 545 41.69 19.62 2.45
C PHE A 545 40.60 20.68 2.21
N ASN A 546 39.67 20.34 1.35
CA ASN A 546 38.48 21.15 1.08
C ASN A 546 37.25 20.26 1.17
N PRO A 547 36.37 20.49 2.16
CA PRO A 547 35.17 19.67 2.33
C PRO A 547 34.31 19.53 1.09
N ASN A 548 34.31 20.55 0.22
CA ASN A 548 33.49 20.58 -0.99
C ASN A 548 34.20 19.98 -2.22
N SER A 549 35.44 19.55 -2.13
CA SER A 549 36.13 18.85 -3.22
C SER A 549 35.68 17.39 -3.31
N GLN A 550 35.69 16.83 -4.50
CA GLN A 550 35.46 15.41 -4.72
C GLN A 550 36.58 14.58 -4.09
N ILE A 551 36.19 13.44 -3.49
CA ILE A 551 37.14 12.51 -2.88
C ILE A 551 37.56 11.44 -3.90
N THR A 552 38.90 11.18 -4.00
CA THR A 552 39.42 10.11 -4.83
C THR A 552 39.30 8.75 -4.12
N ARG A 553 39.45 7.66 -4.88
CA ARG A 553 39.37 6.29 -4.35
C ARG A 553 40.48 5.98 -3.34
N GLU A 554 41.70 6.46 -3.55
CA GLU A 554 42.82 6.29 -2.59
C GLU A 554 42.60 7.13 -1.32
N GLN A 555 42.06 8.35 -1.45
CA GLN A 555 41.73 9.20 -0.30
C GLN A 555 40.60 8.58 0.51
N LEU A 556 39.58 8.04 -0.17
CA LEU A 556 38.51 7.30 0.49
C LEU A 556 39.04 6.07 1.22
N ALA A 557 39.93 5.29 0.61
CA ALA A 557 40.57 4.16 1.24
C ALA A 557 41.34 4.57 2.50
N SER A 558 42.08 5.67 2.44
CA SER A 558 42.83 6.23 3.58
C SER A 558 41.87 6.63 4.73
N LEU A 559 40.77 7.27 4.40
CA LEU A 559 39.77 7.68 5.38
C LEU A 559 39.12 6.47 6.08
N PHE A 560 38.73 5.43 5.33
CA PHE A 560 38.16 4.21 5.91
C PHE A 560 39.17 3.38 6.71
N TYR A 561 40.42 3.38 6.32
CA TYR A 561 41.50 2.74 7.09
C TYR A 561 41.72 3.43 8.44
N LEU A 562 41.76 4.77 8.46
CA LEU A 562 41.87 5.55 9.69
C LEU A 562 40.62 5.35 10.56
N TYR A 563 39.45 5.33 9.95
CA TYR A 563 38.21 5.07 10.67
C TYR A 563 38.18 3.65 11.26
N ALA A 564 38.65 2.63 10.54
CA ALA A 564 38.79 1.27 11.08
C ALA A 564 39.71 1.24 12.31
N LYS A 565 40.86 1.92 12.26
CA LYS A 565 41.77 2.06 13.41
C LYS A 565 41.11 2.79 14.59
N PHE A 566 40.42 3.89 14.31
CA PHE A 566 39.66 4.62 15.33
C PHE A 566 38.63 3.74 16.04
N LYS A 567 37.96 2.86 15.28
CA LYS A 567 37.00 1.89 15.85
C LYS A 567 37.67 0.68 16.49
N GLY A 568 38.98 0.53 16.45
CA GLY A 568 39.70 -0.63 16.97
C GLY A 568 39.55 -1.90 16.16
N TYR A 569 39.24 -1.79 14.86
CA TYR A 569 39.11 -2.97 13.99
C TYR A 569 40.47 -3.52 13.60
N ASP A 570 40.57 -4.83 13.39
CA ASP A 570 41.76 -5.48 12.88
C ASP A 570 42.04 -5.07 11.43
N VAL A 571 43.18 -4.47 11.19
CA VAL A 571 43.64 -4.03 9.86
C VAL A 571 44.81 -4.85 9.34
N SER A 572 45.22 -5.93 10.04
CA SER A 572 46.39 -6.75 9.74
C SER A 572 46.31 -7.45 8.38
N VAL A 573 45.10 -7.73 7.88
CA VAL A 573 44.90 -8.31 6.55
C VAL A 573 45.58 -7.49 5.45
N GLY A 574 45.78 -6.18 5.66
CA GLY A 574 46.51 -5.32 4.75
C GLY A 574 47.98 -5.72 4.59
N GLU A 575 48.64 -6.18 5.65
CA GLU A 575 50.07 -6.53 5.64
C GLU A 575 50.33 -7.78 4.74
N GLU A 576 49.33 -8.65 4.56
CA GLU A 576 49.42 -9.84 3.74
C GLU A 576 48.88 -9.63 2.31
N THR A 577 48.32 -8.45 2.01
CA THR A 577 47.64 -8.17 0.74
C THR A 577 48.62 -7.69 -0.32
N ASN A 578 48.72 -8.42 -1.41
CA ASN A 578 49.52 -8.03 -2.58
C ASN A 578 48.69 -7.20 -3.56
N ILE A 579 48.95 -5.90 -3.60
CA ILE A 579 48.28 -4.96 -4.54
C ILE A 579 49.04 -4.83 -5.87
N LEU A 580 50.24 -5.39 -6.01
CA LEU A 580 51.04 -5.33 -7.25
C LEU A 580 50.44 -6.20 -8.38
N SER A 581 49.39 -6.91 -8.13
CA SER A 581 48.60 -7.63 -9.13
C SER A 581 47.75 -6.72 -10.00
N TYR A 582 47.57 -5.46 -9.61
CA TYR A 582 46.86 -4.47 -10.41
C TYR A 582 47.81 -3.70 -11.33
N ASP A 583 47.41 -3.48 -12.57
CA ASP A 583 48.21 -2.82 -13.60
C ASP A 583 48.56 -1.38 -13.21
N ASP A 584 47.71 -0.71 -12.43
CA ASP A 584 47.81 0.67 -11.97
C ASP A 584 48.27 0.79 -10.50
N ALA A 585 48.89 -0.25 -9.94
CA ALA A 585 49.37 -0.24 -8.55
C ALA A 585 50.39 0.86 -8.27
N PHE A 586 51.20 1.23 -9.26
CA PHE A 586 52.22 2.27 -9.14
C PHE A 586 51.64 3.71 -9.21
N ASP A 587 50.37 3.87 -9.56
CA ASP A 587 49.67 5.15 -9.50
C ASP A 587 49.17 5.47 -8.10
N ILE A 588 49.21 4.50 -7.18
CA ILE A 588 48.82 4.69 -5.79
C ILE A 588 49.85 5.58 -5.09
N SER A 589 49.41 6.66 -4.44
CA SER A 589 50.29 7.51 -3.65
C SER A 589 50.90 6.75 -2.48
N GLU A 590 52.13 7.02 -2.13
CA GLU A 590 52.89 6.34 -1.06
C GLU A 590 52.13 6.33 0.28
N TYR A 591 51.49 7.46 0.63
CA TYR A 591 50.71 7.56 1.86
C TYR A 591 49.48 6.64 1.88
N ALA A 592 48.93 6.29 0.74
CA ALA A 592 47.71 5.50 0.60
C ALA A 592 47.97 3.99 0.49
N ILE A 593 49.23 3.56 0.32
CA ILE A 593 49.56 2.12 0.11
C ILE A 593 48.99 1.23 1.24
N PRO A 594 49.23 1.51 2.55
CA PRO A 594 48.73 0.65 3.61
C PRO A 594 47.19 0.59 3.65
N ALA A 595 46.55 1.71 3.33
CA ALA A 595 45.09 1.80 3.29
C ALA A 595 44.51 1.02 2.11
N MET A 596 45.11 1.12 0.94
CA MET A 596 44.71 0.36 -0.25
C MET A 596 44.93 -1.14 -0.04
N GLN A 597 46.02 -1.55 0.58
CA GLN A 597 46.25 -2.95 0.95
C GLN A 597 45.13 -3.46 1.90
N TYR A 598 44.84 -2.73 2.97
CA TYR A 598 43.77 -3.10 3.90
C TYR A 598 42.41 -3.21 3.22
N ILE A 599 41.99 -2.15 2.50
CA ILE A 599 40.61 -2.07 2.00
C ILE A 599 40.33 -3.08 0.87
N ILE A 600 41.39 -3.44 0.10
CA ILE A 600 41.35 -4.49 -0.94
C ILE A 600 41.38 -5.86 -0.28
N GLY A 601 42.31 -6.09 0.67
CA GLY A 601 42.45 -7.36 1.39
C GLY A 601 41.21 -7.76 2.16
N ALA A 602 40.55 -6.79 2.77
CA ALA A 602 39.26 -6.97 3.46
C ALA A 602 38.06 -7.08 2.47
N GLY A 603 38.27 -6.98 1.15
CA GLY A 603 37.21 -7.07 0.15
C GLY A 603 36.20 -5.90 0.16
N ILE A 604 36.51 -4.81 0.84
CA ILE A 604 35.65 -3.62 0.97
C ILE A 604 35.64 -2.86 -0.34
N ILE A 605 36.81 -2.58 -0.94
CA ILE A 605 36.93 -2.05 -2.30
C ILE A 605 37.37 -3.19 -3.21
N LYS A 606 36.74 -3.30 -4.36
CA LYS A 606 37.16 -4.15 -5.48
C LYS A 606 37.70 -3.28 -6.60
N GLY A 607 38.47 -3.87 -7.50
CA GLY A 607 38.93 -3.18 -8.71
C GLY A 607 37.76 -2.60 -9.52
N LYS A 608 37.99 -1.51 -10.23
CA LYS A 608 37.03 -0.99 -11.23
C LYS A 608 36.93 -1.94 -12.43
N THR A 609 38.03 -2.57 -12.74
CA THR A 609 38.12 -3.69 -13.69
C THR A 609 38.75 -4.88 -12.97
N ILE A 610 38.96 -5.99 -13.72
CA ILE A 610 39.64 -7.17 -13.19
C ILE A 610 41.13 -6.88 -12.88
N SER A 611 41.70 -5.87 -13.50
CA SER A 611 43.13 -5.55 -13.40
C SER A 611 43.46 -4.11 -12.94
N THR A 612 42.47 -3.26 -12.65
CA THR A 612 42.71 -1.86 -12.21
C THR A 612 41.89 -1.48 -11.01
N VAL A 613 42.48 -0.64 -10.13
CA VAL A 613 41.78 -0.07 -8.94
C VAL A 613 41.43 1.41 -9.14
N ASN A 614 42.06 2.09 -10.11
CA ASN A 614 41.85 3.50 -10.46
C ASN A 614 41.95 4.43 -9.23
N PRO A 615 43.12 4.51 -8.56
CA PRO A 615 43.26 5.18 -7.26
C PRO A 615 42.96 6.69 -7.31
N LYS A 616 43.19 7.33 -8.48
CA LYS A 616 43.00 8.78 -8.67
C LYS A 616 41.59 9.16 -9.13
N ASP A 617 40.74 8.20 -9.49
CA ASP A 617 39.39 8.49 -9.91
C ASP A 617 38.56 8.98 -8.74
N SER A 618 37.58 9.86 -9.01
CA SER A 618 36.56 10.24 -8.03
C SER A 618 35.61 9.08 -7.73
N THR A 619 35.12 9.02 -6.50
CA THR A 619 34.15 8.01 -6.06
C THR A 619 32.74 8.52 -6.27
N THR A 620 31.85 7.64 -6.73
CA THR A 620 30.42 7.96 -6.89
C THR A 620 29.59 7.60 -5.65
N ARG A 621 28.37 8.14 -5.58
CA ARG A 621 27.41 7.83 -4.51
C ARG A 621 27.05 6.34 -4.45
N ALA A 622 26.95 5.67 -5.60
CA ALA A 622 26.72 4.22 -5.65
C ALA A 622 27.91 3.43 -5.08
N GLU A 623 29.13 3.81 -5.48
CA GLU A 623 30.34 3.13 -5.00
C GLU A 623 30.50 3.25 -3.49
N ILE A 624 30.30 4.44 -2.91
CA ILE A 624 30.41 4.60 -1.45
C ILE A 624 29.33 3.84 -0.70
N ALA A 625 28.10 3.76 -1.21
CA ALA A 625 27.03 2.99 -0.55
C ALA A 625 27.40 1.52 -0.42
N VAL A 626 27.95 0.90 -1.47
CA VAL A 626 28.42 -0.49 -1.46
C VAL A 626 29.67 -0.67 -0.59
N ILE A 627 30.57 0.32 -0.59
CA ILE A 627 31.76 0.31 0.29
C ILE A 627 31.34 0.32 1.78
N ILE A 628 30.39 1.16 2.16
CA ILE A 628 29.86 1.22 3.53
C ILE A 628 29.21 -0.11 3.93
N GLU A 629 28.36 -0.68 3.08
CA GLU A 629 27.71 -1.97 3.35
C GLU A 629 28.76 -3.06 3.62
N ARG A 630 29.78 -3.18 2.76
CA ARG A 630 30.86 -4.14 2.92
C ARG A 630 31.73 -3.88 4.15
N PHE A 631 32.07 -2.62 4.39
CA PHE A 631 32.85 -2.21 5.57
C PHE A 631 32.17 -2.62 6.87
N ILE A 632 30.85 -2.45 6.96
CA ILE A 632 30.08 -2.85 8.13
C ILE A 632 29.96 -4.40 8.21
N GLY A 633 29.82 -5.07 7.06
CA GLY A 633 29.80 -6.53 6.99
C GLY A 633 31.09 -7.18 7.50
N CYS A 634 32.22 -6.52 7.36
CA CYS A 634 33.51 -7.00 7.86
C CYS A 634 33.65 -6.97 9.40
N LYS A 635 32.75 -6.27 10.13
CA LYS A 635 32.71 -6.26 11.59
C LYS A 635 32.25 -7.60 12.21
N SER A 636 31.60 -8.44 11.46
CA SER A 636 30.93 -9.66 11.96
C SER A 636 31.77 -10.92 11.85
N ASN A 637 33.00 -10.80 11.37
CA ASN A 637 34.00 -11.86 11.29
C ASN A 637 35.21 -11.52 12.18
#